data_898fbd220cc6b7eb365e6b383aeaafa3
#
_entry.id   898fbd220cc6b7eb365e6b383aeaafa3
#
_cell.length_a   1.000
_cell.length_b   1.000
_cell.length_c   1.000
_cell.angle_alpha   90.00
_cell.angle_beta   90.00
_cell.angle_gamma   90.00
#
_symmetry.space_group_name_H-M   'P 1'
#
loop_
_entity.id
_entity.type
_entity.pdbx_description
1 polymer ?
#
loop_
_entity_poly.entity_id
_entity_poly.type
_entity_poly.pdbx_seq_one_letter_code
_entity_poly.pdbx_strand_id
1 'polypeptide(L)'
;MRFPSAVFAAGRIAGVLALAAGSVVLMSGAKKGAFTVHDKAYYADPNLVQYVQPGLTITVVSAKIASDGTVSVDYKLTDPNGAALDRSGVVTPGAVSVSFLLASIPKGQSQFASYFVRTVTAVSGGATGTQATSDSGGTTTTVATGEYIYTFGGKLPATYDPTVTHRVGIYGSRNLTQWDLGTSYADTTYDFVPNGAKVTVTRDVVRTADCNQCHGLPNGMTSSTGAAGLAAHGGSRKDVQLCIICHQPQTVDPNTGNSLDMKVFIHSLHMGSSLPTVQAGKPYQIIGYQNSVNDFSSVVYPSDVRRCQTCHNPKNGAAQTNNWMTNPNRAACGGCHTDVNFATGANHVNLPQADDNQCAQCHIPQGELEFDASIKGAHVIPDQSSQIAGLNFTMVQVTNGGAGQKPTVVFTVKDNKGNGIPMSYFLANSGSLSLTMAGPTSDYGYTSFGSDVTTTPGYVTETATGANCSSDGTCSYTFTHAVPAKATGTYAIGIEGRLTATLNPGTTNQQSVQYGGTNQVIYFSVDGSKVAPRRTVVAMSNCNNCHTYLEVHGDLRNNVTYCVLCHNPSNTDFTTRPTATVTSDRSQPNQAINFALMVHKIHTGENLANFNATYVIVGHGGSHNDFGDVRYPAMGPTGTTGDTAQCYMCHTNNSEAVFPIGKNPVTDPQGLLNPAPATTSACTACHLNQSAFAHAVSQTDPKFGESCDVCHGQGTAYDVLQMHAGQ
;
A
#
# COMPACT_ATOMS: atom_id res chain seq x y z
N MET A 1 26.38 31.34 75.78
CA MET A 1 25.27 31.19 74.77
C MET A 1 25.72 30.20 73.78
N ARG A 2 25.10 29.00 73.80
CA ARG A 2 25.36 27.91 72.85
C ARG A 2 24.22 27.94 71.83
N PHE A 3 24.55 28.21 70.58
CA PHE A 3 23.60 28.00 69.43
C PHE A 3 23.61 26.53 69.04
N PRO A 4 22.47 25.93 68.72
CA PRO A 4 22.43 24.51 68.43
C PRO A 4 22.87 24.23 66.96
N SER A 5 23.83 23.33 66.85
CA SER A 5 24.42 22.81 65.59
C SER A 5 23.47 21.95 64.73
N ALA A 6 22.17 21.91 65.03
CA ALA A 6 21.20 21.06 64.34
C ALA A 6 20.59 21.69 63.07
N VAL A 7 20.67 23.02 62.86
CA VAL A 7 20.05 23.71 61.74
C VAL A 7 20.91 23.60 60.46
N PHE A 8 22.25 23.46 60.61
CA PHE A 8 23.14 23.35 59.43
C PHE A 8 23.19 21.93 58.79
N ALA A 9 22.83 20.90 59.56
CA ALA A 9 22.76 19.52 59.04
C ALA A 9 21.51 19.28 58.21
N ALA A 10 20.36 19.87 58.57
CA ALA A 10 19.10 19.70 57.87
C ALA A 10 19.11 20.39 56.49
N GLY A 11 19.78 21.56 56.37
CA GLY A 11 19.88 22.25 55.07
C GLY A 11 20.78 21.55 54.04
N ARG A 12 21.83 20.84 54.49
CA ARG A 12 22.69 20.05 53.60
C ARG A 12 22.06 18.77 53.11
N ILE A 13 21.29 18.11 53.97
CA ILE A 13 20.55 16.87 53.58
C ILE A 13 19.39 17.21 52.65
N ALA A 14 18.69 18.31 52.84
CA ALA A 14 17.63 18.76 51.95
C ALA A 14 18.18 19.18 50.56
N GLY A 15 19.38 19.82 50.53
CA GLY A 15 20.05 20.19 49.29
C GLY A 15 20.55 18.97 48.48
N VAL A 16 21.09 17.96 49.15
CA VAL A 16 21.53 16.69 48.51
C VAL A 16 20.33 15.83 48.04
N LEU A 17 19.25 15.81 48.83
CA LEU A 17 18.03 15.13 48.40
C LEU A 17 17.29 15.84 47.25
N ALA A 18 17.33 17.17 47.22
CA ALA A 18 16.79 17.94 46.07
C ALA A 18 17.64 17.78 44.80
N LEU A 19 18.97 17.68 44.90
CA LEU A 19 19.86 17.37 43.79
C LEU A 19 19.73 15.90 43.36
N ALA A 20 19.58 14.97 44.27
CA ALA A 20 19.33 13.56 43.94
C ALA A 20 17.93 13.35 43.35
N ALA A 21 16.90 14.03 43.87
CA ALA A 21 15.56 14.01 43.27
C ALA A 21 15.50 14.71 41.90
N GLY A 22 16.24 15.81 41.71
CA GLY A 22 16.41 16.47 40.44
C GLY A 22 17.16 15.59 39.41
N SER A 23 18.19 14.86 39.85
CA SER A 23 18.94 13.93 39.01
C SER A 23 18.09 12.66 38.65
N VAL A 24 17.24 12.20 39.57
CA VAL A 24 16.35 11.08 39.33
C VAL A 24 15.17 11.47 38.41
N VAL A 25 14.70 12.73 38.49
CA VAL A 25 13.66 13.24 37.56
C VAL A 25 14.25 13.49 36.17
N LEU A 26 15.56 13.78 36.04
CA LEU A 26 16.25 13.89 34.76
C LEU A 26 16.61 12.50 34.16
N MET A 27 16.61 11.44 34.96
CA MET A 27 16.78 10.05 34.50
C MET A 27 15.46 9.31 34.23
N SER A 28 14.31 9.93 34.44
CA SER A 28 13.03 9.34 34.11
C SER A 28 12.73 9.48 32.63
N GLY A 29 13.30 8.57 31.87
CA GLY A 29 12.75 8.13 30.61
C GLY A 29 12.71 9.15 29.49
N ALA A 30 13.68 9.10 28.58
CA ALA A 30 13.38 9.46 27.20
C ALA A 30 12.04 8.80 26.86
N LYS A 31 11.00 9.58 26.59
CA LYS A 31 9.71 9.04 26.16
C LYS A 31 9.96 8.25 24.88
N LYS A 32 9.90 6.91 24.93
CA LYS A 32 9.77 6.07 23.74
C LYS A 32 8.52 6.44 22.91
N GLY A 33 7.72 7.39 23.37
CA GLY A 33 6.38 7.68 22.89
C GLY A 33 6.24 8.16 21.46
N ALA A 34 7.34 8.58 20.80
CA ALA A 34 7.30 9.00 19.40
C ALA A 34 7.81 7.93 18.43
N PHE A 35 8.58 6.92 18.90
CA PHE A 35 9.18 5.90 18.06
C PHE A 35 8.46 4.57 18.21
N THR A 36 8.18 3.94 17.07
CA THR A 36 7.50 2.64 16.96
C THR A 36 8.50 1.54 16.65
N VAL A 37 8.08 0.28 16.69
CA VAL A 37 8.90 -0.88 16.29
C VAL A 37 9.37 -0.82 14.83
N HIS A 38 8.84 0.09 14.03
CA HIS A 38 9.24 0.31 12.65
C HIS A 38 10.30 1.41 12.48
N ASP A 39 10.72 2.04 13.58
CA ASP A 39 11.74 3.09 13.59
C ASP A 39 13.06 2.56 14.18
N LYS A 40 14.20 2.79 13.53
CA LYS A 40 15.53 2.43 14.05
C LYS A 40 15.78 3.03 15.45
N ALA A 41 15.30 4.23 15.70
CA ALA A 41 15.42 4.91 17.00
C ALA A 41 14.73 4.16 18.15
N TYR A 42 13.75 3.30 17.88
CA TYR A 42 13.10 2.47 18.89
C TYR A 42 14.06 1.45 19.51
N TYR A 43 15.01 0.94 18.73
CA TYR A 43 15.98 -0.08 19.12
C TYR A 43 17.32 0.51 19.60
N ALA A 44 17.56 1.79 19.34
CA ALA A 44 18.79 2.47 19.72
C ALA A 44 18.90 2.66 21.23
N ASP A 45 20.14 2.82 21.73
CA ASP A 45 20.39 3.14 23.15
C ASP A 45 19.65 4.44 23.55
N PRO A 46 18.89 4.45 24.65
CA PRO A 46 18.13 5.63 25.08
C PRO A 46 18.98 6.89 25.28
N ASN A 47 20.25 6.74 25.71
CA ASN A 47 21.14 7.90 25.86
C ASN A 47 21.58 8.43 24.51
N LEU A 48 21.77 7.55 23.52
CA LEU A 48 22.03 7.95 22.13
C LEU A 48 20.82 8.70 21.56
N VAL A 49 19.61 8.17 21.74
CA VAL A 49 18.36 8.80 21.29
C VAL A 49 18.19 10.18 21.94
N GLN A 50 18.46 10.28 23.24
CA GLN A 50 18.40 11.56 23.96
C GLN A 50 19.45 12.58 23.45
N TYR A 51 20.66 12.12 23.16
CA TYR A 51 21.73 12.97 22.64
C TYR A 51 21.49 13.42 21.21
N VAL A 52 21.10 12.48 20.33
CA VAL A 52 20.92 12.75 18.90
C VAL A 52 19.58 13.43 18.61
N GLN A 53 18.53 13.16 19.40
CA GLN A 53 17.16 13.60 19.14
C GLN A 53 16.73 13.27 17.69
N PRO A 54 16.63 11.97 17.33
CA PRO A 54 16.41 11.55 15.93
C PRO A 54 15.08 12.06 15.36
N GLY A 55 15.03 12.16 14.04
CA GLY A 55 13.87 12.69 13.32
C GLY A 55 14.07 14.12 12.86
N LEU A 56 13.08 14.64 12.15
CA LEU A 56 13.02 16.01 11.66
C LEU A 56 11.55 16.39 11.46
N THR A 57 11.17 17.52 12.00
CA THR A 57 9.90 18.20 11.75
C THR A 57 10.17 19.64 11.36
N ILE A 58 9.52 20.11 10.30
CA ILE A 58 9.62 21.50 9.82
C ILE A 58 8.25 22.15 10.00
N THR A 59 8.21 23.31 10.67
CA THR A 59 6.96 24.04 10.86
C THR A 59 7.17 25.51 10.42
N VAL A 60 6.30 26.01 9.55
CA VAL A 60 6.30 27.44 9.18
C VAL A 60 5.54 28.22 10.24
N VAL A 61 6.19 29.25 10.80
CA VAL A 61 5.58 30.18 11.75
C VAL A 61 4.88 31.32 11.01
N SER A 62 5.53 31.90 10.02
CA SER A 62 4.98 32.95 9.18
C SER A 62 5.74 33.10 7.86
N ALA A 63 5.05 33.66 6.87
CA ALA A 63 5.67 34.08 5.61
C ALA A 63 5.23 35.48 5.25
N LYS A 64 6.14 36.31 4.72
CA LYS A 64 5.89 37.70 4.36
C LYS A 64 6.57 38.05 3.03
N ILE A 65 5.95 38.95 2.28
CA ILE A 65 6.53 39.56 1.09
C ILE A 65 6.55 41.07 1.33
N ALA A 66 7.74 41.66 1.32
CA ALA A 66 7.91 43.09 1.47
C ALA A 66 7.51 43.84 0.19
N SER A 67 7.31 45.14 0.29
CA SER A 67 6.91 46.00 -0.85
C SER A 67 7.91 46.01 -2.01
N ASP A 68 9.18 45.67 -1.74
CA ASP A 68 10.23 45.55 -2.74
C ASP A 68 10.36 44.15 -3.35
N GLY A 69 9.38 43.23 -3.06
CA GLY A 69 9.37 41.88 -3.53
C GLY A 69 10.24 40.89 -2.74
N THR A 70 10.89 41.33 -1.67
CA THR A 70 11.70 40.45 -0.82
C THR A 70 10.80 39.52 -0.01
N VAL A 71 11.07 38.22 -0.10
CA VAL A 71 10.31 37.18 0.61
C VAL A 71 11.07 36.72 1.84
N SER A 72 10.39 36.58 2.97
CA SER A 72 10.94 36.03 4.20
C SER A 72 9.99 34.98 4.81
N VAL A 73 10.58 33.92 5.37
CA VAL A 73 9.88 32.83 6.01
C VAL A 73 10.48 32.55 7.37
N ASP A 74 9.66 32.63 8.39
CA ASP A 74 9.99 32.24 9.75
C ASP A 74 9.59 30.77 9.95
N TYR A 75 10.51 29.89 10.35
CA TYR A 75 10.28 28.48 10.47
C TYR A 75 11.03 27.84 11.64
N LYS A 76 10.51 26.70 12.11
CA LYS A 76 11.09 25.91 13.20
C LYS A 76 11.54 24.54 12.72
N LEU A 77 12.64 24.07 13.31
CA LEU A 77 13.17 22.72 13.17
C LEU A 77 13.11 22.04 14.54
N THR A 78 12.40 20.91 14.62
CA THR A 78 12.30 20.11 15.85
C THR A 78 12.46 18.63 15.54
N ASP A 79 12.76 17.84 16.59
CA ASP A 79 12.53 16.42 16.55
C ASP A 79 11.01 16.10 16.64
N PRO A 80 10.56 14.84 16.50
CA PRO A 80 9.16 14.46 16.64
C PRO A 80 8.57 14.70 18.05
N ASN A 81 9.39 14.85 19.07
CA ASN A 81 8.97 15.16 20.44
C ASN A 81 8.86 16.68 20.70
N GLY A 82 9.17 17.50 19.71
CA GLY A 82 9.16 18.97 19.80
C GLY A 82 10.44 19.59 20.35
N ALA A 83 11.52 18.82 20.54
CA ALA A 83 12.81 19.37 20.94
C ALA A 83 13.46 20.13 19.79
N ALA A 84 13.99 21.33 20.09
CA ALA A 84 14.58 22.20 19.09
C ALA A 84 15.86 21.62 18.50
N LEU A 85 16.00 21.65 17.17
CA LEU A 85 17.17 21.18 16.44
C LEU A 85 18.03 22.33 15.94
N ASP A 86 19.33 22.21 16.17
CA ASP A 86 20.31 23.13 15.59
C ASP A 86 20.52 22.80 14.10
N ARG A 87 20.30 23.81 13.25
CA ARG A 87 20.44 23.64 11.79
C ARG A 87 21.88 23.30 11.39
N SER A 88 22.85 23.78 12.09
CA SER A 88 24.29 23.59 11.78
C SER A 88 24.81 22.21 12.20
N GLY A 89 24.11 21.51 13.09
CA GLY A 89 24.52 20.20 13.62
C GLY A 89 25.63 20.32 14.69
N VAL A 90 25.85 21.48 15.28
CA VAL A 90 26.87 21.70 16.30
C VAL A 90 26.34 21.43 17.71
N VAL A 91 25.12 21.90 18.01
CA VAL A 91 24.49 21.72 19.32
C VAL A 91 23.70 20.39 19.35
N THR A 92 22.92 20.12 18.32
CA THR A 92 22.27 18.83 18.13
C THR A 92 22.89 18.10 16.93
N PRO A 93 23.31 16.82 17.07
CA PRO A 93 24.01 16.11 16.01
C PRO A 93 23.22 16.04 14.70
N GLY A 94 23.92 16.09 13.56
CA GLY A 94 23.34 16.01 12.21
C GLY A 94 22.81 17.35 11.71
N ALA A 95 23.57 17.98 10.82
CA ALA A 95 23.14 19.21 10.16
C ALA A 95 21.85 19.02 9.38
N VAL A 96 20.98 20.03 9.41
CA VAL A 96 19.70 20.02 8.68
C VAL A 96 19.85 20.87 7.41
N SER A 97 19.67 20.21 6.26
CA SER A 97 19.55 20.87 4.96
C SER A 97 18.09 21.17 4.65
N VAL A 98 17.78 22.40 4.26
CA VAL A 98 16.42 22.84 3.87
C VAL A 98 16.43 23.61 2.56
N SER A 99 15.38 23.44 1.77
CA SER A 99 15.14 24.16 0.52
C SER A 99 13.74 24.77 0.53
N PHE A 100 13.61 25.92 -0.13
CA PHE A 100 12.40 26.74 -0.11
C PHE A 100 11.81 26.89 -1.52
N LEU A 101 10.50 26.78 -1.60
CA LEU A 101 9.68 26.95 -2.80
C LEU A 101 8.66 28.06 -2.56
N LEU A 102 8.27 28.76 -3.60
CA LEU A 102 7.18 29.74 -3.54
C LEU A 102 6.36 29.71 -4.81
N ALA A 103 5.06 29.64 -4.64
CA ALA A 103 4.09 29.70 -5.75
C ALA A 103 2.87 30.51 -5.32
N SER A 104 2.05 30.94 -6.29
CA SER A 104 0.73 31.51 -6.04
C SER A 104 -0.34 30.82 -6.88
N ILE A 105 -1.60 30.96 -6.48
CA ILE A 105 -2.75 30.64 -7.33
C ILE A 105 -3.15 31.94 -8.04
N PRO A 106 -2.83 32.12 -9.33
CA PRO A 106 -3.17 33.35 -10.05
C PRO A 106 -4.67 33.60 -10.06
N LYS A 107 -5.06 34.86 -10.11
CA LYS A 107 -6.47 35.25 -10.12
C LYS A 107 -7.26 34.53 -11.24
N GLY A 108 -8.37 33.91 -10.86
CA GLY A 108 -9.20 33.13 -11.77
C GLY A 108 -8.67 31.74 -12.11
N GLN A 109 -7.53 31.32 -11.54
CA GLN A 109 -6.96 29.98 -11.69
C GLN A 109 -7.28 29.12 -10.46
N SER A 110 -7.11 27.79 -10.60
CA SER A 110 -7.31 26.81 -9.53
C SER A 110 -6.04 26.00 -9.21
N GLN A 111 -4.94 26.28 -9.91
CA GLN A 111 -3.66 25.60 -9.73
C GLN A 111 -2.56 26.60 -9.42
N PHE A 112 -1.52 26.13 -8.74
CA PHE A 112 -0.36 26.96 -8.43
C PHE A 112 0.46 27.26 -9.67
N ALA A 113 1.13 28.42 -9.67
CA ALA A 113 2.18 28.81 -10.58
C ALA A 113 3.42 29.21 -9.74
N SER A 114 4.55 28.57 -9.98
CA SER A 114 5.79 28.82 -9.25
C SER A 114 6.45 30.10 -9.72
N TYR A 115 6.99 30.88 -8.78
CA TYR A 115 7.79 32.06 -9.08
C TYR A 115 9.20 31.73 -9.52
N PHE A 116 9.75 30.63 -9.00
CA PHE A 116 11.11 30.20 -9.31
C PHE A 116 11.06 29.02 -10.27
N VAL A 117 11.51 29.26 -11.48
CA VAL A 117 11.51 28.26 -12.57
C VAL A 117 12.86 28.23 -13.27
N ARG A 118 13.16 27.10 -13.89
CA ARG A 118 14.31 26.92 -14.77
C ARG A 118 13.88 26.38 -16.13
N THR A 119 14.61 26.72 -17.15
CA THR A 119 14.47 26.07 -18.46
C THR A 119 15.31 24.80 -18.48
N VAL A 120 14.71 23.70 -18.91
CA VAL A 120 15.38 22.40 -19.12
C VAL A 120 15.34 22.12 -20.61
N THR A 121 16.48 21.72 -21.17
CA THR A 121 16.60 21.36 -22.60
C THR A 121 16.64 19.84 -22.74
N ALA A 122 16.00 19.30 -23.75
CA ALA A 122 16.06 17.88 -24.09
C ALA A 122 17.50 17.41 -24.30
N VAL A 123 17.78 16.15 -23.99
CA VAL A 123 19.11 15.53 -24.15
C VAL A 123 19.60 15.60 -25.60
N SER A 124 18.67 15.42 -26.56
CA SER A 124 18.94 15.56 -28.00
C SER A 124 19.12 17.01 -28.48
N GLY A 125 18.91 17.99 -27.57
CA GLY A 125 18.86 19.41 -27.93
C GLY A 125 17.52 19.82 -28.58
N GLY A 126 17.34 21.12 -28.77
CA GLY A 126 16.19 21.71 -29.49
C GLY A 126 14.98 21.97 -28.60
N ALA A 127 14.26 20.94 -28.15
CA ALA A 127 13.08 21.11 -27.32
C ALA A 127 13.45 21.61 -25.91
N THR A 128 12.64 22.53 -25.38
CA THR A 128 12.81 23.06 -23.99
C THR A 128 11.52 22.93 -23.21
N GLY A 129 11.65 22.77 -21.90
CA GLY A 129 10.54 22.74 -20.95
C GLY A 129 10.82 23.67 -19.76
N THR A 130 9.74 24.12 -19.12
CA THR A 130 9.83 24.91 -17.90
C THR A 130 9.57 24.01 -16.71
N GLN A 131 10.45 24.07 -15.70
CA GLN A 131 10.32 23.32 -14.46
C GLN A 131 10.48 24.25 -13.28
N ALA A 132 9.66 24.04 -12.24
CA ALA A 132 9.83 24.74 -10.97
C ALA A 132 11.14 24.32 -10.28
N THR A 133 11.73 25.25 -9.55
CA THR A 133 12.95 25.04 -8.75
C THR A 133 12.82 25.70 -7.39
N SER A 134 13.63 25.24 -6.42
CA SER A 134 13.80 25.95 -5.14
C SER A 134 14.56 27.26 -5.35
N ASP A 135 14.35 28.19 -4.43
CA ASP A 135 15.16 29.41 -4.35
C ASP A 135 16.64 29.08 -4.13
N SER A 136 17.50 29.93 -4.60
CA SER A 136 18.95 29.83 -4.42
C SER A 136 19.55 31.20 -4.00
N GLY A 137 20.65 31.16 -3.24
CA GLY A 137 21.36 32.36 -2.81
C GLY A 137 20.70 33.11 -1.67
N GLY A 138 19.66 32.57 -1.04
CA GLY A 138 19.02 33.13 0.13
C GLY A 138 19.88 33.03 1.39
N THR A 139 19.51 33.78 2.41
CA THR A 139 20.22 33.86 3.69
C THR A 139 19.35 33.39 4.84
N THR A 140 19.98 32.75 5.85
CA THR A 140 19.28 32.29 7.06
C THR A 140 19.79 33.04 8.27
N THR A 141 18.89 33.61 9.06
CA THR A 141 19.17 34.25 10.35
C THR A 141 18.57 33.40 11.47
N THR A 142 19.34 33.14 12.52
CA THR A 142 18.87 32.45 13.72
C THR A 142 18.09 33.43 14.60
N VAL A 143 16.86 33.07 14.96
CA VAL A 143 16.00 33.82 15.89
C VAL A 143 16.19 33.26 17.30
N ALA A 144 16.11 31.95 17.43
CA ALA A 144 16.34 31.20 18.66
C ALA A 144 16.83 29.79 18.31
N THR A 145 17.19 28.99 19.30
CA THR A 145 17.49 27.56 19.07
C THR A 145 16.30 26.88 18.39
N GLY A 146 16.57 26.33 17.22
CA GLY A 146 15.52 25.67 16.39
C GLY A 146 14.56 26.60 15.67
N GLU A 147 14.74 27.94 15.74
CA GLU A 147 13.89 28.91 15.03
C GLU A 147 14.73 29.83 14.15
N TYR A 148 14.34 29.97 12.89
CA TYR A 148 15.14 30.61 11.85
C TYR A 148 14.26 31.42 10.91
N ILE A 149 14.81 32.53 10.40
CA ILE A 149 14.24 33.30 9.29
C ILE A 149 15.05 33.04 8.04
N TYR A 150 14.43 32.52 6.99
CA TYR A 150 15.01 32.44 5.65
C TYR A 150 14.55 33.63 4.82
N THR A 151 15.50 34.41 4.31
CA THR A 151 15.25 35.46 3.32
C THR A 151 15.66 34.95 1.96
N PHE A 152 14.71 34.90 1.00
CA PHE A 152 14.96 34.42 -0.35
C PHE A 152 16.01 35.25 -1.06
N GLY A 153 16.83 34.60 -1.87
CA GLY A 153 17.80 35.24 -2.76
C GLY A 153 17.13 35.91 -3.96
N GLY A 154 16.08 35.29 -4.47
CA GLY A 154 15.28 35.85 -5.54
C GLY A 154 14.18 36.76 -5.02
N LYS A 155 13.95 37.91 -5.71
CA LYS A 155 12.83 38.80 -5.45
C LYS A 155 11.67 38.53 -6.39
N LEU A 156 10.44 38.75 -5.90
CA LEU A 156 9.26 38.69 -6.76
C LEU A 156 9.24 39.92 -7.72
N PRO A 157 8.67 39.73 -8.93
CA PRO A 157 8.48 40.83 -9.86
C PRO A 157 7.50 41.87 -9.27
N ALA A 158 7.66 43.12 -9.61
CA ALA A 158 6.77 44.21 -9.16
C ALA A 158 5.28 43.98 -9.54
N THR A 159 5.03 43.07 -10.49
CA THR A 159 3.70 42.71 -10.99
C THR A 159 3.07 41.58 -10.20
N TYR A 160 3.70 41.04 -9.13
CA TYR A 160 3.04 40.01 -8.35
C TYR A 160 1.75 40.54 -7.69
N ASP A 161 0.75 39.67 -7.58
CA ASP A 161 -0.55 40.06 -7.02
C ASP A 161 -0.56 39.74 -5.51
N PRO A 162 -0.51 40.76 -4.61
CA PRO A 162 -0.55 40.53 -3.17
C PRO A 162 -1.91 40.11 -2.62
N THR A 163 -2.95 40.01 -3.45
CA THR A 163 -4.32 39.69 -3.05
C THR A 163 -4.69 38.23 -3.23
N VAL A 164 -3.85 37.45 -3.90
CA VAL A 164 -4.10 36.02 -4.15
C VAL A 164 -3.39 35.14 -3.12
N THR A 165 -3.80 33.88 -3.06
CA THR A 165 -3.16 32.88 -2.22
C THR A 165 -1.74 32.57 -2.72
N HIS A 166 -0.78 32.69 -1.83
CA HIS A 166 0.60 32.25 -2.00
C HIS A 166 0.84 31.02 -1.12
N ARG A 167 1.72 30.13 -1.56
CA ARG A 167 2.19 28.96 -0.82
C ARG A 167 3.69 28.94 -0.74
N VAL A 168 4.21 28.91 0.48
CA VAL A 168 5.58 28.49 0.74
C VAL A 168 5.61 26.99 0.88
N GLY A 169 6.57 26.34 0.24
CA GLY A 169 6.93 24.94 0.48
C GLY A 169 8.34 24.84 1.04
N ILE A 170 8.54 24.02 2.05
CA ILE A 170 9.86 23.71 2.60
C ILE A 170 10.03 22.20 2.59
N TYR A 171 11.19 21.73 2.15
CA TYR A 171 11.58 20.34 2.28
C TYR A 171 13.03 20.26 2.77
N GLY A 172 13.34 19.21 3.53
CA GLY A 172 14.67 19.07 4.11
C GLY A 172 15.03 17.66 4.51
N SER A 173 16.29 17.49 4.87
CA SER A 173 16.85 16.25 5.34
C SER A 173 17.85 16.47 6.46
N ARG A 174 18.00 15.45 7.30
CA ARG A 174 18.97 15.38 8.39
C ARG A 174 19.63 14.00 8.36
N ASN A 175 20.92 13.94 8.07
CA ASN A 175 21.67 12.70 7.98
C ASN A 175 22.17 12.26 9.35
N LEU A 176 21.72 11.09 9.81
CA LEU A 176 22.10 10.48 11.09
C LEU A 176 22.71 9.09 10.90
N THR A 177 23.19 8.76 9.69
CA THR A 177 23.73 7.44 9.35
C THR A 177 24.95 7.06 10.18
N GLN A 178 25.75 8.02 10.62
CA GLN A 178 26.90 7.76 11.49
C GLN A 178 26.52 7.22 12.88
N TRP A 179 25.25 7.33 13.26
CA TRP A 179 24.68 6.74 14.49
C TRP A 179 23.76 5.56 14.21
N ASP A 180 23.78 5.05 13.00
CA ASP A 180 22.89 3.98 12.53
C ASP A 180 21.38 4.33 12.61
N LEU A 181 21.07 5.63 12.58
CA LEU A 181 19.69 6.13 12.64
C LEU A 181 19.12 6.57 11.28
N GLY A 182 19.89 6.35 10.21
CA GLY A 182 19.47 6.66 8.84
C GLY A 182 19.41 8.17 8.54
N THR A 183 18.66 8.54 7.52
CA THR A 183 18.37 9.93 7.16
C THR A 183 16.92 10.25 7.43
N SER A 184 16.68 11.31 8.20
CA SER A 184 15.32 11.82 8.43
C SER A 184 14.96 12.84 7.37
N TYR A 185 13.73 12.77 6.85
CA TYR A 185 13.19 13.68 5.84
C TYR A 185 11.90 14.32 6.34
N ALA A 186 11.74 15.60 6.04
CA ALA A 186 10.51 16.32 6.32
C ALA A 186 10.21 17.35 5.23
N ASP A 187 8.94 17.59 5.03
CA ASP A 187 8.45 18.70 4.22
C ASP A 187 7.19 19.32 4.85
N THR A 188 6.88 20.53 4.43
CA THR A 188 5.71 21.26 4.91
C THR A 188 5.30 22.35 3.92
N THR A 189 4.06 22.80 4.01
CA THR A 189 3.53 23.91 3.23
C THR A 189 2.81 24.91 4.12
N TYR A 190 2.80 26.17 3.68
CA TYR A 190 2.09 27.24 4.38
C TYR A 190 1.43 28.20 3.39
N ASP A 191 0.10 28.32 3.47
CA ASP A 191 -0.70 29.21 2.63
C ASP A 191 -0.91 30.56 3.32
N PHE A 192 -0.72 31.65 2.58
CA PHE A 192 -0.93 33.01 3.07
C PHE A 192 -1.35 33.95 1.93
N VAL A 193 -1.89 35.09 2.30
CA VAL A 193 -2.16 36.19 1.37
C VAL A 193 -1.28 37.36 1.79
N PRO A 194 -0.38 37.87 0.93
CA PRO A 194 0.65 38.86 1.30
C PRO A 194 0.13 40.14 1.91
N ASN A 195 -1.08 40.60 1.50
CA ASN A 195 -1.71 41.79 2.06
C ASN A 195 -2.37 41.57 3.44
N GLY A 196 -2.26 40.37 4.03
CA GLY A 196 -2.81 40.01 5.33
C GLY A 196 -4.29 39.55 5.29
N ALA A 197 -4.91 39.44 4.10
CA ALA A 197 -6.24 38.91 3.98
C ALA A 197 -6.29 37.41 4.32
N LYS A 198 -7.48 36.90 4.65
CA LYS A 198 -7.68 35.47 4.89
C LYS A 198 -7.51 34.68 3.58
N VAL A 199 -6.87 33.52 3.66
CA VAL A 199 -6.83 32.55 2.55
C VAL A 199 -8.25 32.05 2.28
N THR A 200 -8.74 32.24 1.05
CA THR A 200 -10.08 31.82 0.61
C THR A 200 -10.03 30.91 -0.59
N VAL A 201 -8.97 30.97 -1.39
CA VAL A 201 -8.75 30.10 -2.55
C VAL A 201 -7.63 29.13 -2.19
N THR A 202 -7.92 27.84 -2.26
CA THR A 202 -6.96 26.77 -1.96
C THR A 202 -7.00 25.73 -3.07
N ARG A 203 -5.96 24.91 -3.15
CA ARG A 203 -5.96 23.67 -3.93
C ARG A 203 -5.74 22.49 -3.00
N ASP A 204 -6.81 21.74 -2.75
CA ASP A 204 -6.85 20.65 -1.79
C ASP A 204 -7.77 19.54 -2.33
N VAL A 205 -7.25 18.78 -3.31
CA VAL A 205 -8.01 17.79 -4.09
C VAL A 205 -7.83 16.37 -3.53
N VAL A 206 -6.60 16.03 -3.14
CA VAL A 206 -6.23 14.74 -2.53
C VAL A 206 -5.27 14.99 -1.37
N ARG A 207 -5.19 14.05 -0.45
CA ARG A 207 -4.28 14.09 0.71
C ARG A 207 -3.21 13.02 0.59
N THR A 208 -2.07 13.23 1.21
CA THR A 208 -0.98 12.24 1.29
C THR A 208 -1.45 10.94 1.92
N ALA A 209 -2.42 11.00 2.84
CA ALA A 209 -3.04 9.81 3.42
C ALA A 209 -3.72 8.90 2.39
N ASP A 210 -4.24 9.46 1.29
CA ASP A 210 -4.81 8.68 0.19
C ASP A 210 -3.72 7.87 -0.53
N CYS A 211 -2.59 8.49 -0.79
CA CYS A 211 -1.42 7.85 -1.41
C CYS A 211 -0.85 6.76 -0.49
N ASN A 212 -0.77 7.04 0.80
CA ASN A 212 -0.17 6.16 1.80
C ASN A 212 -0.98 4.88 2.07
N GLN A 213 -2.20 4.75 1.58
CA GLN A 213 -2.89 3.46 1.60
C GLN A 213 -2.08 2.38 0.88
N CYS A 214 -1.41 2.73 -0.22
CA CYS A 214 -0.58 1.83 -1.02
C CYS A 214 0.93 2.09 -0.83
N HIS A 215 1.33 3.36 -0.63
CA HIS A 215 2.73 3.76 -0.52
C HIS A 215 3.28 3.75 0.92
N GLY A 216 2.60 3.10 1.83
CA GLY A 216 3.03 2.91 3.22
C GLY A 216 2.28 3.77 4.23
N LEU A 217 2.35 3.39 5.49
CA LEU A 217 1.62 3.99 6.62
C LEU A 217 0.08 3.92 6.53
N PRO A 218 -0.49 2.74 6.23
CA PRO A 218 -1.93 2.57 6.20
C PRO A 218 -2.54 2.79 7.60
N ASN A 219 -3.86 3.01 7.63
CA ASN A 219 -4.66 3.03 8.88
C ASN A 219 -4.20 4.07 9.92
N GLY A 220 -3.66 5.22 9.48
CA GLY A 220 -3.26 6.29 10.38
C GLY A 220 -1.96 6.04 11.14
N MET A 221 -1.19 5.02 10.78
CA MET A 221 0.17 4.86 11.27
C MET A 221 1.01 6.09 10.91
N THR A 222 1.89 6.48 11.83
CA THR A 222 2.82 7.59 11.61
C THR A 222 4.25 7.08 11.72
N SER A 223 5.13 7.58 10.86
CA SER A 223 6.56 7.43 11.05
C SER A 223 7.11 8.68 11.71
N SER A 224 7.67 8.53 12.89
CA SER A 224 8.28 9.63 13.62
C SER A 224 9.57 10.15 12.98
N THR A 225 10.24 9.34 12.19
CA THR A 225 11.45 9.70 11.46
C THR A 225 11.18 10.17 10.04
N GLY A 226 9.92 10.00 9.55
CA GLY A 226 9.55 10.26 8.17
C GLY A 226 10.15 9.27 7.17
N ALA A 227 10.65 8.12 7.63
CA ALA A 227 11.27 7.12 6.76
C ALA A 227 10.25 6.34 5.93
N ALA A 228 9.08 6.03 6.50
CA ALA A 228 8.02 5.30 5.82
C ALA A 228 6.99 6.23 5.14
N GLY A 229 6.24 5.70 4.19
CA GLY A 229 5.20 6.41 3.42
C GLY A 229 5.69 6.90 2.07
N LEU A 230 4.79 7.56 1.34
CA LEU A 230 5.14 8.18 0.06
C LEU A 230 6.35 9.10 0.22
N ALA A 231 7.38 8.86 -0.55
CA ALA A 231 8.59 9.68 -0.56
C ALA A 231 9.18 9.72 -1.97
N ALA A 232 9.39 10.90 -2.50
CA ALA A 232 9.88 11.09 -3.85
C ALA A 232 11.17 11.93 -3.84
N HIS A 233 11.86 11.94 -4.98
CA HIS A 233 13.07 12.74 -5.17
C HIS A 233 14.12 12.50 -4.07
N GLY A 234 14.43 11.22 -3.82
CA GLY A 234 15.41 10.83 -2.81
C GLY A 234 14.90 10.98 -1.36
N GLY A 235 13.59 10.89 -1.16
CA GLY A 235 12.96 10.85 0.17
C GLY A 235 12.48 12.19 0.71
N SER A 236 12.93 13.32 0.15
CA SER A 236 12.71 14.64 0.76
C SER A 236 11.37 15.28 0.44
N ARG A 237 10.56 14.71 -0.48
CA ARG A 237 9.25 15.23 -0.87
C ARG A 237 8.19 14.17 -0.63
N LYS A 238 7.34 14.42 0.33
CA LYS A 238 6.41 13.45 0.90
C LYS A 238 4.96 13.91 0.84
N ASP A 239 4.71 15.20 1.05
CA ASP A 239 3.36 15.74 1.08
C ASP A 239 2.90 16.13 -0.33
N VAL A 240 1.73 15.63 -0.72
CA VAL A 240 1.09 15.99 -2.00
C VAL A 240 0.87 17.50 -2.11
N GLN A 241 0.67 18.19 -0.99
CA GLN A 241 0.52 19.66 -0.98
C GLN A 241 1.83 20.37 -1.36
N LEU A 242 2.98 19.74 -1.14
CA LEU A 242 4.27 20.21 -1.65
C LEU A 242 4.45 19.83 -3.13
N CYS A 243 4.07 18.62 -3.53
CA CYS A 243 4.23 18.14 -4.91
C CYS A 243 3.59 19.10 -5.93
N ILE A 244 2.39 19.61 -5.64
CA ILE A 244 1.64 20.49 -6.54
C ILE A 244 2.23 21.89 -6.70
N ILE A 245 3.26 22.27 -5.92
CA ILE A 245 4.01 23.51 -6.14
C ILE A 245 4.94 23.38 -7.37
N CYS A 246 5.41 22.18 -7.66
CA CYS A 246 6.32 21.91 -8.78
C CYS A 246 5.64 21.19 -9.95
N HIS A 247 4.73 20.27 -9.67
CA HIS A 247 3.97 19.55 -10.68
C HIS A 247 2.74 20.36 -11.13
N GLN A 248 3.00 21.31 -12.01
CA GLN A 248 2.08 22.36 -12.45
C GLN A 248 1.78 22.24 -13.95
N PRO A 249 0.73 22.91 -14.48
CA PRO A 249 0.34 22.83 -15.90
C PRO A 249 1.46 23.13 -16.90
N GLN A 250 2.37 24.04 -16.56
CA GLN A 250 3.48 24.41 -17.44
C GLN A 250 4.69 23.48 -17.33
N THR A 251 4.69 22.52 -16.40
CA THR A 251 5.82 21.61 -16.20
C THR A 251 5.74 20.45 -17.19
N VAL A 252 6.77 20.30 -18.01
CA VAL A 252 6.83 19.29 -19.06
C VAL A 252 8.22 18.65 -19.10
N ASP A 253 8.28 17.38 -19.45
CA ASP A 253 9.53 16.72 -19.85
C ASP A 253 9.84 17.08 -21.31
N PRO A 254 10.91 17.84 -21.60
CA PRO A 254 11.21 18.26 -22.98
C PRO A 254 11.66 17.10 -23.89
N ASN A 255 12.07 15.95 -23.33
CA ASN A 255 12.52 14.80 -24.10
C ASN A 255 11.35 14.02 -24.70
N THR A 256 10.30 13.82 -23.92
CA THR A 256 9.13 13.01 -24.29
C THR A 256 7.92 13.86 -24.69
N GLY A 257 7.88 15.13 -24.24
CA GLY A 257 6.72 16.00 -24.35
C GLY A 257 5.62 15.67 -23.32
N ASN A 258 5.85 14.71 -22.44
CA ASN A 258 4.86 14.34 -21.44
C ASN A 258 4.71 15.42 -20.36
N SER A 259 3.45 15.71 -20.01
CA SER A 259 3.13 16.68 -18.96
C SER A 259 3.52 16.12 -17.60
N LEU A 260 4.10 16.97 -16.76
CA LEU A 260 4.35 16.71 -15.34
C LEU A 260 3.36 17.45 -14.44
N ASP A 261 2.26 18.01 -14.99
CA ASP A 261 1.12 18.46 -14.19
C ASP A 261 0.58 17.30 -13.34
N MET A 262 0.47 17.49 -12.03
CA MET A 262 0.11 16.45 -11.08
C MET A 262 -1.14 15.66 -11.51
N LYS A 263 -2.19 16.33 -12.00
CA LYS A 263 -3.44 15.69 -12.42
C LYS A 263 -3.31 14.86 -13.71
N VAL A 264 -2.29 15.11 -14.55
CA VAL A 264 -2.00 14.31 -15.74
C VAL A 264 -1.04 13.19 -15.38
N PHE A 265 0.10 13.57 -14.80
CA PHE A 265 1.22 12.67 -14.48
C PHE A 265 0.82 11.50 -13.59
N ILE A 266 0.11 11.79 -12.47
CA ILE A 266 -0.30 10.76 -11.52
C ILE A 266 -1.33 9.79 -12.13
N HIS A 267 -2.28 10.28 -12.92
CA HIS A 267 -3.24 9.41 -13.61
C HIS A 267 -2.54 8.49 -14.62
N SER A 268 -1.69 9.07 -15.49
CA SER A 268 -0.96 8.30 -16.50
C SER A 268 -0.01 7.26 -15.88
N LEU A 269 0.69 7.61 -14.79
CA LEU A 269 1.61 6.70 -14.10
C LEU A 269 0.86 5.48 -13.55
N HIS A 270 -0.29 5.70 -12.86
CA HIS A 270 -1.07 4.61 -12.28
C HIS A 270 -1.88 3.82 -13.32
N MET A 271 -2.22 4.44 -14.44
CA MET A 271 -2.84 3.73 -15.57
C MET A 271 -1.84 2.79 -16.26
N GLY A 272 -0.56 3.19 -16.34
CA GLY A 272 0.58 2.38 -16.74
C GLY A 272 0.34 1.51 -17.97
N SER A 273 0.41 0.19 -17.81
CA SER A 273 0.19 -0.79 -18.89
C SER A 273 -1.21 -0.73 -19.51
N SER A 274 -2.18 -0.15 -18.80
CA SER A 274 -3.55 0.01 -19.27
C SER A 274 -3.78 1.30 -20.09
N LEU A 275 -2.77 2.17 -20.22
CA LEU A 275 -2.89 3.35 -21.10
C LEU A 275 -3.14 2.93 -22.54
N PRO A 276 -4.15 3.47 -23.24
CA PRO A 276 -4.42 3.15 -24.63
C PRO A 276 -3.19 3.35 -25.54
N THR A 277 -2.39 4.40 -25.32
CA THR A 277 -1.15 4.62 -26.07
C THR A 277 -0.08 3.58 -25.79
N VAL A 278 0.04 3.08 -24.55
CA VAL A 278 0.98 1.99 -24.20
C VAL A 278 0.53 0.69 -24.87
N GLN A 279 -0.74 0.37 -24.83
CA GLN A 279 -1.30 -0.78 -25.54
C GLN A 279 -1.13 -0.71 -27.06
N ALA A 280 -1.08 0.52 -27.60
CA ALA A 280 -0.74 0.77 -29.00
C ALA A 280 0.78 0.77 -29.29
N GLY A 281 1.62 0.41 -28.32
CA GLY A 281 3.08 0.28 -28.47
C GLY A 281 3.89 1.55 -28.23
N LYS A 282 3.27 2.64 -27.74
CA LYS A 282 3.98 3.87 -27.38
C LYS A 282 4.22 3.92 -25.88
N PRO A 283 5.49 3.80 -25.40
CA PRO A 283 5.77 3.77 -23.97
C PRO A 283 5.45 5.11 -23.28
N TYR A 284 5.05 5.03 -22.00
CA TYR A 284 4.90 6.19 -21.13
C TYR A 284 6.14 6.35 -20.26
N GLN A 285 7.00 7.28 -20.64
CA GLN A 285 8.30 7.50 -20.02
C GLN A 285 8.48 8.97 -19.63
N ILE A 286 9.24 9.20 -18.55
CA ILE A 286 9.71 10.50 -18.10
C ILE A 286 11.23 10.44 -17.97
N ILE A 287 11.92 11.37 -18.60
CA ILE A 287 13.38 11.50 -18.46
C ILE A 287 13.66 12.38 -17.25
N GLY A 288 14.18 11.78 -16.22
CA GLY A 288 14.41 12.38 -14.91
C GLY A 288 15.81 12.94 -14.70
N TYR A 289 16.18 13.05 -13.43
CA TYR A 289 17.50 13.53 -13.02
C TYR A 289 18.62 12.68 -13.61
N GLN A 290 19.71 13.35 -14.07
CA GLN A 290 20.83 12.70 -14.75
C GLN A 290 20.44 11.86 -15.97
N ASN A 291 19.39 12.27 -16.66
CA ASN A 291 18.84 11.59 -17.84
C ASN A 291 18.36 10.15 -17.57
N SER A 292 17.99 9.84 -16.32
CA SER A 292 17.40 8.56 -15.97
C SER A 292 16.07 8.37 -16.71
N VAL A 293 15.91 7.23 -17.37
CA VAL A 293 14.65 6.86 -18.02
C VAL A 293 13.77 6.22 -16.94
N ASN A 294 12.67 6.89 -16.63
CA ASN A 294 11.63 6.33 -15.74
C ASN A 294 10.50 5.85 -16.64
N ASP A 295 10.44 4.54 -16.84
CA ASP A 295 9.41 3.88 -17.67
C ASP A 295 8.28 3.38 -16.77
N PHE A 296 7.09 3.90 -17.02
CA PHE A 296 5.88 3.52 -16.27
C PHE A 296 4.95 2.60 -17.08
N SER A 297 5.37 2.19 -18.27
CA SER A 297 4.56 1.37 -19.19
C SER A 297 4.20 0.00 -18.63
N SER A 298 5.01 -0.55 -17.74
CA SER A 298 4.76 -1.85 -17.10
C SER A 298 4.00 -1.76 -15.76
N VAL A 299 3.68 -0.55 -15.30
CA VAL A 299 2.93 -0.40 -14.04
C VAL A 299 1.54 -1.01 -14.19
N VAL A 300 1.20 -1.94 -13.30
CA VAL A 300 -0.14 -2.53 -13.18
C VAL A 300 -0.78 -2.01 -11.90
N TYR A 301 -1.89 -1.31 -12.03
CA TYR A 301 -2.64 -0.85 -10.87
C TYR A 301 -3.26 -2.06 -10.15
N PRO A 302 -3.10 -2.19 -8.83
CA PRO A 302 -3.47 -3.42 -8.10
C PRO A 302 -4.99 -3.60 -7.92
N SER A 303 -5.79 -2.67 -8.42
CA SER A 303 -7.25 -2.66 -8.37
C SER A 303 -7.81 -2.15 -9.70
N ASP A 304 -9.12 -2.01 -9.82
CA ASP A 304 -9.71 -1.35 -10.99
C ASP A 304 -9.41 0.16 -10.95
N VAL A 305 -8.80 0.68 -12.03
CA VAL A 305 -8.41 2.10 -12.14
C VAL A 305 -9.59 3.07 -12.14
N ARG A 306 -10.82 2.58 -12.40
CA ARG A 306 -12.06 3.37 -12.32
C ARG A 306 -12.45 3.73 -10.89
N ARG A 307 -11.78 3.20 -9.86
CA ARG A 307 -12.01 3.52 -8.45
C ARG A 307 -11.39 4.86 -8.07
N CYS A 308 -11.89 5.95 -8.64
CA CYS A 308 -11.38 7.31 -8.37
C CYS A 308 -11.31 7.62 -6.88
N GLN A 309 -12.25 7.09 -6.08
CA GLN A 309 -12.32 7.32 -4.64
C GLN A 309 -11.19 6.65 -3.83
N THR A 310 -10.36 5.82 -4.43
CA THR A 310 -9.12 5.34 -3.77
C THR A 310 -8.21 6.52 -3.43
N CYS A 311 -8.05 7.48 -4.35
CA CYS A 311 -7.25 8.68 -4.15
C CYS A 311 -8.10 9.91 -3.79
N HIS A 312 -9.30 10.03 -4.38
CA HIS A 312 -10.25 11.11 -4.08
C HIS A 312 -11.18 10.71 -2.93
N ASN A 313 -10.59 10.43 -1.75
CA ASN A 313 -11.31 9.87 -0.62
C ASN A 313 -11.88 10.97 0.30
N PRO A 314 -13.20 11.13 0.39
CA PRO A 314 -13.81 12.18 1.21
C PRO A 314 -13.54 12.00 2.72
N LYS A 315 -13.16 10.81 3.17
CA LYS A 315 -12.86 10.54 4.59
C LYS A 315 -11.54 11.18 5.04
N ASN A 316 -10.62 11.50 4.13
CA ASN A 316 -9.33 12.10 4.45
C ASN A 316 -9.37 13.65 4.49
N GLY A 317 -10.55 14.24 4.31
CA GLY A 317 -10.80 15.64 4.61
C GLY A 317 -10.30 16.65 3.58
N ALA A 318 -9.95 16.22 2.35
CA ALA A 318 -9.62 17.14 1.27
C ALA A 318 -10.87 17.95 0.86
N ALA A 319 -10.79 19.28 0.92
CA ALA A 319 -11.94 20.16 0.69
C ALA A 319 -12.51 20.05 -0.74
N GLN A 320 -11.69 19.69 -1.71
CA GLN A 320 -12.03 19.61 -3.12
C GLN A 320 -11.97 18.16 -3.64
N THR A 321 -12.13 17.17 -2.76
CA THR A 321 -12.01 15.75 -3.12
C THR A 321 -12.97 15.32 -4.22
N ASN A 322 -14.12 15.99 -4.35
CA ASN A 322 -15.13 15.71 -5.38
C ASN A 322 -14.81 16.32 -6.76
N ASN A 323 -13.69 17.04 -6.91
CA ASN A 323 -13.31 17.65 -8.19
C ASN A 323 -13.18 16.63 -9.33
N TRP A 324 -12.87 15.38 -9.05
CA TRP A 324 -12.82 14.33 -10.06
C TRP A 324 -14.14 14.16 -10.82
N MET A 325 -15.28 14.44 -10.19
CA MET A 325 -16.60 14.33 -10.81
C MET A 325 -17.27 15.69 -11.07
N THR A 326 -16.93 16.74 -10.30
CA THR A 326 -17.61 18.05 -10.40
C THR A 326 -16.88 19.06 -11.28
N ASN A 327 -15.62 18.76 -11.67
CA ASN A 327 -14.80 19.66 -12.46
C ASN A 327 -14.10 18.91 -13.62
N PRO A 328 -14.89 18.36 -14.58
CA PRO A 328 -14.32 17.66 -15.72
C PRO A 328 -13.45 18.59 -16.56
N ASN A 329 -12.29 18.11 -16.97
CA ASN A 329 -11.37 18.85 -17.80
C ASN A 329 -10.51 17.92 -18.66
N ARG A 330 -10.14 18.39 -19.85
CA ARG A 330 -9.38 17.61 -20.85
C ARG A 330 -8.06 17.09 -20.30
N ALA A 331 -7.37 17.86 -19.49
CA ALA A 331 -6.06 17.46 -18.96
C ALA A 331 -6.18 16.26 -18.00
N ALA A 332 -7.14 16.28 -17.07
CA ALA A 332 -7.34 15.16 -16.14
C ALA A 332 -7.86 13.91 -16.86
N CYS A 333 -8.86 14.07 -17.74
CA CYS A 333 -9.42 12.96 -18.52
C CYS A 333 -8.36 12.35 -19.46
N GLY A 334 -7.62 13.18 -20.17
CA GLY A 334 -6.54 12.77 -21.07
C GLY A 334 -5.34 12.11 -20.38
N GLY A 335 -5.24 12.19 -19.04
CA GLY A 335 -4.27 11.43 -18.25
C GLY A 335 -4.51 9.92 -18.29
N CYS A 336 -5.75 9.49 -18.47
CA CYS A 336 -6.15 8.08 -18.62
C CYS A 336 -6.56 7.78 -20.08
N HIS A 337 -7.39 8.63 -20.69
CA HIS A 337 -7.90 8.50 -22.07
C HIS A 337 -6.92 9.07 -23.07
N THR A 338 -5.72 8.49 -23.17
CA THR A 338 -4.60 9.01 -23.97
C THR A 338 -4.80 8.86 -25.47
N ASP A 339 -5.79 8.10 -25.90
CA ASP A 339 -6.22 7.92 -27.31
C ASP A 339 -7.22 8.98 -27.78
N VAL A 340 -7.76 9.81 -26.86
CA VAL A 340 -8.70 10.88 -27.20
C VAL A 340 -7.95 12.11 -27.70
N ASN A 341 -8.33 12.59 -28.88
CA ASN A 341 -7.84 13.86 -29.41
C ASN A 341 -8.93 14.94 -29.29
N PHE A 342 -8.85 15.71 -28.25
CA PHE A 342 -9.83 16.79 -28.01
C PHE A 342 -9.80 17.89 -29.08
N ALA A 343 -8.68 18.13 -29.76
CA ALA A 343 -8.59 19.17 -30.78
C ALA A 343 -9.35 18.79 -32.07
N THR A 344 -9.36 17.50 -32.42
CA THR A 344 -10.03 17.00 -33.64
C THR A 344 -11.37 16.30 -33.31
N GLY A 345 -11.61 15.94 -32.07
CA GLY A 345 -12.74 15.11 -31.64
C GLY A 345 -12.58 13.61 -31.93
N ALA A 346 -11.41 13.17 -32.43
CA ALA A 346 -11.16 11.76 -32.64
C ALA A 346 -11.23 11.00 -31.30
N ASN A 347 -11.96 9.87 -31.27
CA ASN A 347 -12.34 9.10 -30.08
C ASN A 347 -13.15 9.90 -29.03
N HIS A 348 -13.71 11.05 -29.42
CA HIS A 348 -14.62 11.87 -28.64
C HIS A 348 -15.89 12.19 -29.45
N VAL A 349 -16.57 11.16 -29.93
CA VAL A 349 -17.78 11.21 -30.78
C VAL A 349 -17.67 12.19 -31.96
N ASN A 350 -16.44 12.40 -32.46
CA ASN A 350 -16.08 13.38 -33.49
C ASN A 350 -16.42 14.83 -33.12
N LEU A 351 -16.46 15.16 -31.82
CA LEU A 351 -16.78 16.48 -31.30
C LEU A 351 -15.51 17.14 -30.72
N PRO A 352 -14.89 18.11 -31.47
CA PRO A 352 -13.75 18.87 -30.97
C PRO A 352 -14.08 19.69 -29.73
N GLN A 353 -13.13 19.80 -28.80
CA GLN A 353 -13.22 20.60 -27.58
C GLN A 353 -12.04 21.58 -27.52
N ALA A 354 -12.31 22.85 -27.79
CA ALA A 354 -11.28 23.89 -27.75
C ALA A 354 -10.85 24.26 -26.33
N ASP A 355 -11.78 24.19 -25.37
CA ASP A 355 -11.59 24.50 -23.96
C ASP A 355 -12.38 23.53 -23.06
N ASP A 356 -12.37 23.76 -21.75
CA ASP A 356 -13.04 22.89 -20.79
C ASP A 356 -14.47 23.35 -20.43
N ASN A 357 -14.96 24.46 -21.00
CA ASN A 357 -16.21 25.11 -20.59
C ASN A 357 -17.47 24.27 -20.88
N GLN A 358 -17.38 23.35 -21.83
CA GLN A 358 -18.52 22.54 -22.26
C GLN A 358 -18.48 21.10 -21.72
N CYS A 359 -17.39 20.66 -21.10
CA CYS A 359 -17.25 19.28 -20.59
C CYS A 359 -18.41 18.87 -19.70
N ALA A 360 -18.79 19.72 -18.74
CA ALA A 360 -19.86 19.46 -17.77
C ALA A 360 -21.27 19.45 -18.37
N GLN A 361 -21.45 19.85 -19.63
CA GLN A 361 -22.78 19.81 -20.29
C GLN A 361 -23.18 18.37 -20.64
N CYS A 362 -22.20 17.52 -20.98
CA CYS A 362 -22.43 16.10 -21.27
C CYS A 362 -21.93 15.20 -20.14
N HIS A 363 -20.78 15.54 -19.53
CA HIS A 363 -20.17 14.79 -18.45
C HIS A 363 -20.58 15.37 -17.09
N ILE A 364 -21.86 15.26 -16.77
CA ILE A 364 -22.38 15.64 -15.45
C ILE A 364 -21.80 14.72 -14.35
N PRO A 365 -21.77 15.12 -13.07
CA PRO A 365 -21.21 14.31 -12.00
C PRO A 365 -21.83 12.91 -11.88
N GLN A 366 -23.16 12.84 -11.96
CA GLN A 366 -23.93 11.60 -11.89
C GLN A 366 -25.19 11.73 -12.72
N GLY A 367 -25.45 10.78 -13.59
CA GLY A 367 -26.67 10.64 -14.34
C GLY A 367 -27.73 9.81 -13.60
N GLU A 368 -28.79 9.44 -14.30
CA GLU A 368 -29.86 8.61 -13.77
C GLU A 368 -29.51 7.12 -13.80
N LEU A 369 -28.66 6.71 -14.75
CA LEU A 369 -28.33 5.31 -15.01
C LEU A 369 -26.84 5.03 -14.80
N GLU A 370 -26.52 3.82 -14.42
CA GLU A 370 -25.16 3.29 -14.51
C GLU A 370 -24.78 3.10 -15.98
N PHE A 371 -23.51 3.27 -16.29
CA PHE A 371 -22.94 3.15 -17.65
C PHE A 371 -23.44 4.22 -18.63
N ASP A 372 -23.98 5.33 -18.13
CA ASP A 372 -24.29 6.52 -18.93
C ASP A 372 -23.05 7.40 -19.14
N ALA A 373 -23.19 8.52 -19.83
CA ALA A 373 -22.10 9.45 -20.12
C ALA A 373 -21.70 10.34 -18.91
N SER A 374 -22.38 10.25 -17.78
CA SER A 374 -21.96 10.92 -16.56
C SER A 374 -20.64 10.37 -16.04
N ILE A 375 -19.91 11.16 -15.25
CA ILE A 375 -18.60 10.75 -14.79
C ILE A 375 -18.70 9.49 -13.90
N LYS A 376 -19.60 9.46 -12.93
CA LYS A 376 -19.80 8.25 -12.13
C LYS A 376 -20.37 7.09 -12.94
N GLY A 377 -21.33 7.36 -13.83
CA GLY A 377 -21.95 6.33 -14.65
C GLY A 377 -20.95 5.61 -15.55
N ALA A 378 -20.12 6.38 -16.26
CA ALA A 378 -19.09 5.81 -17.15
C ALA A 378 -17.99 5.02 -16.43
N HIS A 379 -17.80 5.24 -15.12
CA HIS A 379 -16.78 4.58 -14.31
C HIS A 379 -17.34 3.55 -13.33
N VAL A 380 -18.59 3.11 -13.49
CA VAL A 380 -19.15 1.99 -12.73
C VAL A 380 -18.37 0.71 -13.05
N ILE A 381 -17.96 0.00 -12.01
CA ILE A 381 -17.30 -1.30 -12.13
C ILE A 381 -18.40 -2.36 -12.24
N PRO A 382 -18.43 -3.17 -13.30
CA PRO A 382 -19.59 -4.02 -13.60
C PRO A 382 -19.96 -4.98 -12.48
N ASP A 383 -19.01 -5.66 -11.85
CA ASP A 383 -19.22 -6.59 -10.73
C ASP A 383 -19.69 -5.92 -9.44
N GLN A 384 -19.69 -4.56 -9.39
CA GLN A 384 -20.16 -3.75 -8.27
C GLN A 384 -21.37 -2.89 -8.62
N SER A 385 -21.98 -3.15 -9.77
CA SER A 385 -23.21 -2.47 -10.20
C SER A 385 -24.32 -2.64 -9.18
N SER A 386 -25.10 -1.59 -8.96
CA SER A 386 -26.31 -1.61 -8.11
C SER A 386 -27.42 -2.53 -8.68
N GLN A 387 -27.31 -2.94 -9.95
CA GLN A 387 -28.22 -3.88 -10.59
C GLN A 387 -27.98 -5.31 -10.14
N ILE A 388 -26.83 -5.63 -9.49
CA ILE A 388 -26.50 -6.94 -8.98
C ILE A 388 -27.26 -7.21 -7.68
N ALA A 389 -27.96 -8.35 -7.63
CA ALA A 389 -28.70 -8.74 -6.43
C ALA A 389 -27.78 -9.01 -5.22
N GLY A 390 -26.51 -9.35 -5.47
CA GLY A 390 -25.54 -9.74 -4.45
C GLY A 390 -25.61 -11.22 -4.11
N LEU A 391 -24.55 -11.69 -3.44
CA LEU A 391 -24.42 -13.09 -3.00
C LEU A 391 -23.70 -13.13 -1.66
N ASN A 392 -24.44 -13.48 -0.61
CA ASN A 392 -23.93 -13.47 0.76
C ASN A 392 -24.05 -14.87 1.38
N PHE A 393 -22.95 -15.32 1.97
CA PHE A 393 -22.87 -16.59 2.68
C PHE A 393 -22.77 -16.39 4.20
N THR A 394 -23.37 -17.33 4.97
CA THR A 394 -23.10 -17.48 6.38
C THR A 394 -22.96 -18.96 6.70
N MET A 395 -21.82 -19.35 7.28
CA MET A 395 -21.60 -20.71 7.75
C MET A 395 -22.22 -20.85 9.16
N VAL A 396 -23.15 -21.78 9.35
CA VAL A 396 -23.94 -21.87 10.58
C VAL A 396 -23.40 -22.95 11.52
N GLN A 397 -23.29 -24.20 11.04
CA GLN A 397 -22.82 -25.32 11.86
C GLN A 397 -22.29 -26.47 11.04
N VAL A 398 -21.50 -27.32 11.66
CA VAL A 398 -21.08 -28.62 11.14
C VAL A 398 -21.54 -29.71 12.12
N THR A 399 -22.20 -30.72 11.59
CA THR A 399 -22.57 -31.94 12.31
C THR A 399 -21.92 -33.15 11.66
N ASN A 400 -21.82 -34.26 12.38
CA ASN A 400 -21.15 -35.50 11.89
C ASN A 400 -19.70 -35.24 11.43
N GLY A 401 -19.00 -34.29 12.09
CA GLY A 401 -17.64 -33.89 11.69
C GLY A 401 -16.54 -34.73 12.33
N GLY A 402 -16.85 -35.81 13.04
CA GLY A 402 -15.86 -36.67 13.69
C GLY A 402 -14.98 -37.42 12.69
N ALA A 403 -13.79 -37.87 13.17
CA ALA A 403 -12.90 -38.70 12.37
C ALA A 403 -13.61 -39.92 11.78
N GLY A 404 -13.46 -40.15 10.47
CA GLY A 404 -14.13 -41.22 9.71
C GLY A 404 -15.58 -40.91 9.32
N GLN A 405 -16.14 -39.78 9.75
CA GLN A 405 -17.53 -39.40 9.45
C GLN A 405 -17.58 -38.44 8.24
N LYS A 406 -18.76 -38.41 7.59
CA LYS A 406 -19.06 -37.47 6.51
C LYS A 406 -19.72 -36.23 7.09
N PRO A 407 -19.03 -35.04 7.09
CA PRO A 407 -19.59 -33.84 7.67
C PRO A 407 -20.86 -33.37 6.96
N THR A 408 -21.85 -32.94 7.72
CA THR A 408 -23.01 -32.21 7.22
C THR A 408 -22.87 -30.74 7.64
N VAL A 409 -22.90 -29.85 6.64
CA VAL A 409 -22.74 -28.41 6.83
C VAL A 409 -24.06 -27.71 6.62
N VAL A 410 -24.43 -26.82 7.54
CA VAL A 410 -25.55 -25.91 7.39
C VAL A 410 -24.99 -24.51 7.13
N PHE A 411 -25.49 -23.86 6.09
CA PHE A 411 -25.10 -22.52 5.69
C PHE A 411 -26.27 -21.75 5.10
N THR A 412 -26.16 -20.44 4.94
CA THR A 412 -27.16 -19.64 4.26
C THR A 412 -26.61 -19.02 2.99
N VAL A 413 -27.50 -18.85 2.00
CA VAL A 413 -27.22 -18.19 0.72
C VAL A 413 -28.30 -17.14 0.49
N LYS A 414 -27.91 -15.86 0.54
CA LYS A 414 -28.86 -14.73 0.49
C LYS A 414 -28.40 -13.61 -0.43
N ASP A 415 -29.36 -12.86 -0.96
CA ASP A 415 -29.08 -11.62 -1.67
C ASP A 415 -28.75 -10.45 -0.70
N ASN A 416 -28.43 -9.27 -1.24
CA ASN A 416 -28.14 -8.06 -0.43
C ASN A 416 -29.35 -7.53 0.34
N LYS A 417 -30.56 -7.98 0.02
CA LYS A 417 -31.80 -7.63 0.73
C LYS A 417 -32.16 -8.67 1.81
N GLY A 418 -31.35 -9.73 1.94
CA GLY A 418 -31.57 -10.81 2.90
C GLY A 418 -32.54 -11.90 2.45
N ASN A 419 -33.00 -11.88 1.19
CA ASN A 419 -33.84 -12.93 0.65
C ASN A 419 -33.01 -14.19 0.34
N GLY A 420 -33.58 -15.38 0.55
CA GLY A 420 -32.95 -16.63 0.20
C GLY A 420 -32.79 -16.80 -1.31
N ILE A 421 -31.62 -17.24 -1.76
CA ILE A 421 -31.34 -17.57 -3.16
C ILE A 421 -31.49 -19.08 -3.33
N PRO A 422 -32.49 -19.55 -4.12
CA PRO A 422 -32.71 -21.00 -4.33
C PRO A 422 -31.62 -21.59 -5.22
N MET A 423 -31.29 -22.87 -5.03
CA MET A 423 -30.28 -23.56 -5.85
C MET A 423 -30.63 -23.60 -7.35
N SER A 424 -31.92 -23.63 -7.70
CA SER A 424 -32.36 -23.51 -9.09
C SER A 424 -31.91 -22.21 -9.75
N TYR A 425 -31.72 -21.13 -8.99
CA TYR A 425 -31.22 -19.86 -9.49
C TYR A 425 -29.75 -19.96 -9.90
N PHE A 426 -28.92 -20.68 -9.14
CA PHE A 426 -27.53 -20.94 -9.52
C PHE A 426 -27.45 -21.69 -10.86
N LEU A 427 -28.27 -22.71 -11.03
CA LEU A 427 -28.30 -23.49 -12.27
C LEU A 427 -28.77 -22.67 -13.48
N ALA A 428 -29.74 -21.79 -13.28
CA ALA A 428 -30.30 -20.93 -14.33
C ALA A 428 -29.34 -19.81 -14.76
N ASN A 429 -28.45 -19.34 -13.86
CA ASN A 429 -27.57 -18.18 -14.08
C ASN A 429 -26.09 -18.58 -14.18
N SER A 430 -25.80 -19.78 -14.68
CA SER A 430 -24.42 -20.29 -14.83
C SER A 430 -23.59 -20.14 -13.54
N GLY A 431 -24.26 -20.30 -12.40
CA GLY A 431 -23.66 -20.11 -11.09
C GLY A 431 -22.84 -21.32 -10.66
N SER A 432 -21.93 -21.09 -9.76
CA SER A 432 -21.18 -22.14 -9.06
C SER A 432 -21.29 -21.95 -7.55
N LEU A 433 -21.36 -23.06 -6.84
CA LEU A 433 -21.32 -23.10 -5.38
C LEU A 433 -20.52 -24.32 -4.97
N SER A 434 -19.49 -24.13 -4.14
CA SER A 434 -18.63 -25.22 -3.68
C SER A 434 -18.29 -25.07 -2.20
N LEU A 435 -18.03 -26.23 -1.57
CA LEU A 435 -17.54 -26.33 -0.19
C LEU A 435 -16.18 -27.01 -0.21
N THR A 436 -15.19 -26.40 0.47
CA THR A 436 -13.83 -26.94 0.59
C THR A 436 -13.55 -27.34 2.03
N MET A 437 -13.15 -28.58 2.26
CA MET A 437 -12.74 -29.10 3.56
C MET A 437 -11.23 -29.30 3.61
N ALA A 438 -10.59 -28.82 4.69
CA ALA A 438 -9.15 -28.93 4.91
C ALA A 438 -8.83 -29.06 6.41
N GLY A 439 -7.66 -29.63 6.75
CA GLY A 439 -7.20 -29.77 8.13
C GLY A 439 -5.84 -30.44 8.25
N PRO A 440 -5.31 -30.50 9.48
CA PRO A 440 -5.73 -29.74 10.65
C PRO A 440 -5.36 -28.25 10.55
N THR A 441 -6.10 -27.39 11.27
CA THR A 441 -5.93 -25.91 11.22
C THR A 441 -4.59 -25.43 11.76
N SER A 442 -3.82 -26.28 12.40
CA SER A 442 -2.47 -25.93 12.88
C SER A 442 -1.56 -25.42 11.73
N ASP A 443 -1.69 -25.98 10.54
CA ASP A 443 -1.05 -25.44 9.31
C ASP A 443 -1.59 -26.10 8.02
N TYR A 444 -2.81 -26.64 8.05
CA TYR A 444 -3.41 -27.39 6.93
C TYR A 444 -2.40 -28.40 6.33
N GLY A 445 -1.77 -29.17 7.21
CA GLY A 445 -0.86 -30.23 6.81
C GLY A 445 -1.55 -31.24 5.92
N TYR A 446 -0.77 -31.91 5.09
CA TYR A 446 -1.31 -32.93 4.20
C TYR A 446 -2.17 -33.96 4.97
N THR A 447 -3.37 -34.16 4.44
CA THR A 447 -4.28 -35.23 4.90
C THR A 447 -4.94 -35.84 3.66
N SER A 448 -4.96 -37.17 3.57
CA SER A 448 -5.65 -37.89 2.50
C SER A 448 -7.13 -37.97 2.81
N PHE A 449 -7.98 -37.46 1.90
CA PHE A 449 -9.44 -37.51 1.98
C PHE A 449 -10.06 -38.69 1.19
N GLY A 450 -9.21 -39.51 0.58
CA GLY A 450 -9.65 -40.67 -0.22
C GLY A 450 -8.77 -40.86 -1.45
N SER A 451 -9.05 -41.89 -2.24
CA SER A 451 -8.24 -42.25 -3.39
C SER A 451 -8.29 -41.24 -4.54
N ASP A 452 -9.40 -40.54 -4.69
CA ASP A 452 -9.63 -39.50 -5.68
C ASP A 452 -8.98 -38.17 -5.36
N VAL A 453 -8.57 -37.95 -4.12
CA VAL A 453 -7.87 -36.71 -3.66
C VAL A 453 -6.38 -36.93 -3.37
N THR A 454 -5.81 -38.08 -3.71
CA THR A 454 -4.36 -38.34 -3.57
C THR A 454 -3.50 -37.41 -4.41
N THR A 455 -4.07 -36.85 -5.49
CA THR A 455 -3.41 -35.90 -6.38
C THR A 455 -3.56 -34.44 -5.95
N THR A 456 -4.44 -34.16 -4.96
CA THR A 456 -4.67 -32.78 -4.45
C THR A 456 -4.35 -32.76 -2.96
N PRO A 457 -3.15 -32.34 -2.57
CA PRO A 457 -2.70 -32.43 -1.19
C PRO A 457 -3.50 -31.55 -0.24
N GLY A 458 -3.97 -32.13 0.84
CA GLY A 458 -4.40 -31.41 2.03
C GLY A 458 -5.82 -30.82 2.02
N TYR A 459 -6.60 -30.97 0.95
CA TYR A 459 -8.00 -30.49 0.92
C TYR A 459 -8.85 -31.28 -0.06
N VAL A 460 -10.17 -31.15 0.08
CA VAL A 460 -11.17 -31.64 -0.88
C VAL A 460 -12.21 -30.55 -1.14
N THR A 461 -12.57 -30.35 -2.39
CA THR A 461 -13.63 -29.42 -2.79
C THR A 461 -14.77 -30.20 -3.45
N GLU A 462 -15.99 -29.99 -3.00
CA GLU A 462 -17.20 -30.60 -3.57
C GLU A 462 -18.16 -29.52 -4.05
N THR A 463 -18.76 -29.77 -5.21
CA THR A 463 -19.83 -28.92 -5.75
C THR A 463 -21.08 -29.07 -4.88
N ALA A 464 -21.58 -27.95 -4.37
CA ALA A 464 -22.68 -27.91 -3.42
C ALA A 464 -24.01 -27.40 -4.04
N THR A 465 -24.12 -27.33 -5.38
CA THR A 465 -25.37 -26.95 -6.07
C THR A 465 -26.53 -27.96 -5.89
N GLY A 466 -26.22 -29.14 -5.37
CA GLY A 466 -27.19 -30.15 -4.93
C GLY A 466 -27.61 -30.03 -3.45
N ALA A 467 -27.27 -28.97 -2.75
CA ALA A 467 -27.64 -28.75 -1.35
C ALA A 467 -29.17 -28.65 -1.20
N ASN A 468 -29.69 -29.17 -0.08
CA ASN A 468 -31.09 -29.02 0.27
C ASN A 468 -31.33 -27.68 0.94
N CYS A 469 -32.05 -26.80 0.28
CA CYS A 469 -32.27 -25.40 0.72
C CYS A 469 -33.77 -25.13 0.92
N SER A 470 -34.06 -24.43 2.02
CA SER A 470 -35.35 -23.80 2.29
C SER A 470 -35.52 -22.46 1.61
N SER A 471 -36.74 -21.94 1.58
CA SER A 471 -37.03 -20.66 0.89
C SER A 471 -36.40 -19.42 1.53
N ASP A 472 -35.97 -19.53 2.78
CA ASP A 472 -35.25 -18.46 3.50
C ASP A 472 -33.73 -18.43 3.17
N GLY A 473 -33.28 -19.34 2.30
CA GLY A 473 -31.89 -19.48 1.90
C GLY A 473 -31.03 -20.33 2.84
N THR A 474 -31.63 -21.00 3.83
CA THR A 474 -30.91 -21.95 4.68
C THR A 474 -30.71 -23.27 3.96
N CYS A 475 -29.47 -23.70 3.81
CA CYS A 475 -29.06 -24.88 3.05
C CYS A 475 -28.33 -25.88 3.93
N SER A 476 -28.46 -27.16 3.58
CA SER A 476 -27.72 -28.26 4.19
C SER A 476 -27.06 -29.12 3.10
N TYR A 477 -25.81 -29.43 3.29
CA TYR A 477 -25.00 -30.27 2.41
C TYR A 477 -24.20 -31.29 3.21
N THR A 478 -24.29 -32.58 2.82
CA THR A 478 -23.45 -33.62 3.42
C THR A 478 -22.35 -34.00 2.44
N PHE A 479 -21.11 -33.90 2.89
CA PHE A 479 -19.95 -34.28 2.06
C PHE A 479 -20.02 -35.75 1.63
N THR A 480 -19.58 -36.02 0.41
CA THR A 480 -19.37 -37.38 -0.08
C THR A 480 -18.06 -37.96 0.48
N HIS A 481 -17.07 -37.13 0.73
CA HIS A 481 -15.80 -37.47 1.38
C HIS A 481 -15.93 -37.44 2.92
N ALA A 482 -15.33 -38.42 3.56
CA ALA A 482 -15.26 -38.47 5.02
C ALA A 482 -14.03 -37.71 5.54
N VAL A 483 -14.13 -37.19 6.73
CA VAL A 483 -12.95 -36.79 7.51
C VAL A 483 -12.04 -38.02 7.67
N PRO A 484 -10.70 -37.89 7.48
CA PRO A 484 -9.80 -39.04 7.62
C PRO A 484 -9.96 -39.77 8.95
N ALA A 485 -9.96 -41.10 8.92
CA ALA A 485 -10.26 -41.92 10.11
C ALA A 485 -9.31 -41.72 11.31
N LYS A 486 -8.10 -41.18 11.06
CA LYS A 486 -7.10 -40.88 12.08
C LYS A 486 -6.92 -39.37 12.30
N ALA A 487 -7.85 -38.56 11.82
CA ALA A 487 -7.81 -37.12 11.97
C ALA A 487 -7.90 -36.72 13.43
N THR A 488 -7.14 -35.69 13.83
CA THR A 488 -7.17 -35.11 15.17
C THR A 488 -7.21 -33.59 15.07
N GLY A 489 -7.67 -32.93 16.13
CA GLY A 489 -7.69 -31.48 16.27
C GLY A 489 -8.85 -30.81 15.54
N THR A 490 -8.59 -29.63 14.98
CA THR A 490 -9.60 -28.80 14.33
C THR A 490 -9.46 -28.85 12.81
N TYR A 491 -10.57 -28.97 12.13
CA TYR A 491 -10.69 -28.88 10.67
C TYR A 491 -11.51 -27.66 10.28
N ALA A 492 -11.43 -27.26 9.02
CA ALA A 492 -12.14 -26.12 8.47
C ALA A 492 -12.97 -26.55 7.24
N ILE A 493 -14.15 -25.93 7.11
CA ILE A 493 -14.91 -25.98 5.85
C ILE A 493 -15.17 -24.55 5.43
N GLY A 494 -14.80 -24.25 4.17
CA GLY A 494 -15.04 -22.96 3.54
C GLY A 494 -16.05 -23.04 2.42
N ILE A 495 -16.74 -21.93 2.13
CA ILE A 495 -17.71 -21.78 1.05
C ILE A 495 -17.22 -20.76 0.03
N GLU A 496 -17.36 -21.08 -1.25
CA GLU A 496 -17.21 -20.19 -2.39
C GLU A 496 -18.37 -20.30 -3.35
N GLY A 497 -18.66 -19.23 -4.08
CA GLY A 497 -19.69 -19.28 -5.12
C GLY A 497 -19.77 -17.98 -5.89
N ARG A 498 -20.28 -18.07 -7.11
CA ARG A 498 -20.53 -16.91 -7.98
C ARG A 498 -21.78 -17.10 -8.80
N LEU A 499 -22.31 -16.01 -9.29
CA LEU A 499 -23.45 -15.92 -10.20
C LEU A 499 -23.09 -15.05 -11.39
N THR A 500 -23.91 -15.12 -12.44
CA THR A 500 -23.86 -14.23 -13.59
C THR A 500 -25.09 -13.34 -13.59
N ALA A 501 -24.89 -12.03 -13.75
CA ALA A 501 -25.96 -11.05 -13.92
C ALA A 501 -25.91 -10.46 -15.33
N THR A 502 -27.08 -10.07 -15.84
CA THR A 502 -27.18 -9.24 -17.04
C THR A 502 -27.45 -7.80 -16.61
N LEU A 503 -26.51 -6.91 -16.90
CA LEU A 503 -26.63 -5.48 -16.66
C LEU A 503 -27.23 -4.80 -17.88
N ASN A 504 -28.04 -3.75 -17.68
CA ASN A 504 -28.72 -2.98 -18.72
C ASN A 504 -29.48 -3.87 -19.75
N PRO A 505 -30.36 -4.77 -19.30
CA PRO A 505 -31.03 -5.70 -20.19
C PRO A 505 -31.85 -4.98 -21.25
N GLY A 506 -31.75 -5.41 -22.51
CA GLY A 506 -32.53 -4.85 -23.64
C GLY A 506 -32.01 -3.50 -24.17
N THR A 507 -30.85 -3.03 -23.71
CA THR A 507 -30.19 -1.81 -24.22
C THR A 507 -28.96 -2.14 -25.07
N THR A 508 -28.43 -1.12 -25.79
CA THR A 508 -27.16 -1.27 -26.53
C THR A 508 -25.96 -1.46 -25.59
N ASN A 509 -26.09 -1.14 -24.33
CA ASN A 509 -25.05 -1.28 -23.30
C ASN A 509 -25.27 -2.56 -22.45
N GLN A 510 -26.06 -3.51 -22.93
CA GLN A 510 -26.25 -4.77 -22.23
C GLN A 510 -24.92 -5.53 -22.13
N GLN A 511 -24.59 -5.98 -20.93
CA GLN A 511 -23.41 -6.78 -20.66
C GLN A 511 -23.69 -7.88 -19.66
N SER A 512 -22.97 -8.99 -19.77
CA SER A 512 -23.00 -10.09 -18.82
C SER A 512 -21.79 -9.98 -17.89
N VAL A 513 -22.02 -10.06 -16.59
CA VAL A 513 -20.96 -9.95 -15.58
C VAL A 513 -21.07 -11.09 -14.59
N GLN A 514 -19.93 -11.67 -14.22
CA GLN A 514 -19.82 -12.60 -13.09
C GLN A 514 -19.57 -11.79 -11.81
N TYR A 515 -20.09 -12.27 -10.69
CA TYR A 515 -19.84 -11.71 -9.37
C TYR A 515 -19.85 -12.79 -8.30
N GLY A 516 -18.90 -12.72 -7.38
CA GLY A 516 -18.73 -13.67 -6.30
C GLY A 516 -19.42 -13.26 -5.00
N GLY A 517 -19.58 -14.23 -4.12
CA GLY A 517 -19.94 -14.01 -2.73
C GLY A 517 -18.69 -13.97 -1.84
N THR A 518 -18.76 -13.20 -0.74
CA THR A 518 -17.65 -13.19 0.23
C THR A 518 -17.48 -14.55 0.88
N ASN A 519 -16.31 -15.15 0.70
CA ASN A 519 -16.00 -16.46 1.27
C ASN A 519 -16.11 -16.46 2.80
N GLN A 520 -16.63 -17.53 3.34
CA GLN A 520 -16.75 -17.79 4.78
C GLN A 520 -16.11 -19.13 5.13
N VAL A 521 -15.60 -19.26 6.34
CA VAL A 521 -14.97 -20.48 6.84
C VAL A 521 -15.55 -20.80 8.22
N ILE A 522 -15.91 -22.05 8.46
CA ILE A 522 -16.31 -22.57 9.77
C ILE A 522 -15.30 -23.60 10.24
N TYR A 523 -15.02 -23.60 11.55
CA TYR A 523 -14.08 -24.51 12.19
C TYR A 523 -14.83 -25.51 13.08
N PHE A 524 -14.38 -26.76 13.06
CA PHE A 524 -14.99 -27.83 13.86
C PHE A 524 -13.95 -28.82 14.37
N SER A 525 -14.22 -29.45 15.51
CA SER A 525 -13.35 -30.49 16.09
C SER A 525 -13.68 -31.84 15.47
N VAL A 526 -12.64 -32.63 15.15
CA VAL A 526 -12.80 -33.98 14.60
C VAL A 526 -12.59 -35.09 15.64
N ASP A 527 -12.09 -34.74 16.84
CA ASP A 527 -11.74 -35.65 17.92
C ASP A 527 -12.35 -35.26 19.29
N GLY A 528 -13.23 -34.26 19.30
CA GLY A 528 -13.83 -33.72 20.52
C GLY A 528 -12.95 -32.72 21.29
N SER A 529 -11.75 -32.40 20.79
CA SER A 529 -10.90 -31.35 21.35
C SER A 529 -11.53 -29.97 21.22
N LYS A 530 -11.04 -28.98 21.97
CA LYS A 530 -11.47 -27.59 21.82
C LYS A 530 -11.12 -27.10 20.43
N VAL A 531 -12.12 -26.50 19.74
CA VAL A 531 -11.90 -25.89 18.42
C VAL A 531 -10.85 -24.79 18.50
N ALA A 532 -9.81 -24.91 17.70
CA ALA A 532 -8.71 -23.94 17.56
C ALA A 532 -8.63 -23.49 16.10
N PRO A 533 -9.16 -22.30 15.75
CA PRO A 533 -9.00 -21.72 14.40
C PRO A 533 -7.52 -21.57 14.03
N ARG A 534 -7.25 -21.50 12.72
CA ARG A 534 -5.90 -21.18 12.26
C ARG A 534 -5.48 -19.79 12.76
N ARG A 535 -4.20 -19.65 13.08
CA ARG A 535 -3.63 -18.35 13.46
C ARG A 535 -3.87 -17.28 12.40
N THR A 536 -4.14 -16.07 12.84
CA THR A 536 -4.23 -14.89 11.95
C THR A 536 -2.84 -14.28 11.80
N VAL A 537 -2.33 -14.25 10.58
CA VAL A 537 -1.02 -13.66 10.23
C VAL A 537 -1.24 -12.35 9.46
N VAL A 538 -2.17 -12.38 8.52
CA VAL A 538 -2.55 -11.24 7.68
C VAL A 538 -4.07 -11.08 7.68
N ALA A 539 -4.56 -9.89 7.40
CA ALA A 539 -5.99 -9.60 7.30
C ALA A 539 -6.36 -9.13 5.90
N MET A 540 -7.57 -9.51 5.43
CA MET A 540 -8.07 -9.02 4.13
C MET A 540 -8.11 -7.50 4.04
N SER A 541 -8.40 -6.79 5.15
CA SER A 541 -8.36 -5.32 5.20
C SER A 541 -7.00 -4.77 4.77
N ASN A 542 -5.90 -5.44 5.12
CA ASN A 542 -4.56 -5.01 4.76
C ASN A 542 -4.27 -5.23 3.26
N CYS A 543 -4.67 -6.38 2.71
CA CYS A 543 -4.61 -6.61 1.26
C CYS A 543 -5.43 -5.55 0.50
N ASN A 544 -6.62 -5.25 1.01
CA ASN A 544 -7.57 -4.33 0.39
C ASN A 544 -7.18 -2.84 0.55
N ASN A 545 -6.14 -2.50 1.31
CA ASN A 545 -5.56 -1.16 1.25
C ASN A 545 -5.05 -0.83 -0.18
N CYS A 546 -4.43 -1.82 -0.84
CA CYS A 546 -3.92 -1.69 -2.21
C CYS A 546 -4.89 -2.26 -3.24
N HIS A 547 -5.43 -3.47 -3.00
CA HIS A 547 -6.32 -4.17 -3.94
C HIS A 547 -7.76 -3.66 -3.90
N THR A 548 -8.13 -2.82 -2.94
CA THR A 548 -9.47 -2.28 -2.70
C THR A 548 -10.52 -3.38 -2.48
N TYR A 549 -10.59 -4.35 -3.37
CA TYR A 549 -11.41 -5.55 -3.30
C TYR A 549 -10.67 -6.69 -4.01
N LEU A 550 -9.83 -7.40 -3.25
CA LEU A 550 -9.07 -8.52 -3.80
C LEU A 550 -10.01 -9.69 -4.08
N GLU A 551 -10.19 -10.01 -5.35
CA GLU A 551 -10.97 -11.14 -5.83
C GLU A 551 -10.22 -11.85 -6.94
N VAL A 552 -10.05 -13.16 -6.80
CA VAL A 552 -9.24 -13.98 -7.70
C VAL A 552 -9.95 -15.26 -8.08
N HIS A 553 -9.38 -16.03 -9.02
CA HIS A 553 -9.95 -17.27 -9.53
C HIS A 553 -11.32 -17.07 -10.20
N GLY A 554 -11.48 -15.95 -10.95
CA GLY A 554 -12.73 -15.62 -11.64
C GLY A 554 -13.84 -15.31 -10.65
N ASP A 555 -13.61 -14.35 -9.79
CA ASP A 555 -14.54 -13.75 -8.82
C ASP A 555 -15.07 -14.73 -7.76
N LEU A 556 -14.31 -15.79 -7.46
CA LEU A 556 -14.71 -16.83 -6.51
C LEU A 556 -14.06 -16.69 -5.15
N ARG A 557 -12.83 -16.10 -5.07
CA ARG A 557 -11.98 -16.17 -3.87
C ARG A 557 -11.49 -14.81 -3.45
N ASN A 558 -11.94 -14.37 -2.29
CA ASN A 558 -11.76 -13.02 -1.77
C ASN A 558 -11.52 -12.95 -0.26
N ASN A 559 -11.16 -14.08 0.39
CA ASN A 559 -10.88 -14.12 1.82
C ASN A 559 -9.67 -14.98 2.13
N VAL A 560 -8.66 -14.40 2.83
CA VAL A 560 -7.42 -15.08 3.18
C VAL A 560 -7.64 -16.36 3.99
N THR A 561 -8.66 -16.40 4.84
CA THR A 561 -8.99 -17.62 5.62
C THR A 561 -9.45 -18.76 4.73
N TYR A 562 -10.02 -18.45 3.57
CA TYR A 562 -10.37 -19.43 2.53
C TYR A 562 -9.16 -19.78 1.66
N CYS A 563 -8.36 -18.80 1.23
CA CYS A 563 -7.19 -19.02 0.37
C CYS A 563 -6.25 -20.10 0.91
N VAL A 564 -5.97 -20.04 2.23
CA VAL A 564 -5.03 -20.96 2.89
C VAL A 564 -5.50 -22.41 2.99
N LEU A 565 -6.78 -22.71 2.71
CA LEU A 565 -7.30 -24.08 2.63
C LEU A 565 -6.61 -24.83 1.50
N CYS A 566 -6.46 -24.16 0.34
CA CYS A 566 -5.87 -24.72 -0.86
C CYS A 566 -4.38 -24.37 -1.01
N HIS A 567 -3.98 -23.14 -0.66
CA HIS A 567 -2.58 -22.69 -0.69
C HIS A 567 -1.83 -23.15 0.58
N ASN A 568 -1.80 -24.44 0.80
CA ASN A 568 -1.20 -25.13 1.94
C ASN A 568 0.27 -25.52 1.64
N PRO A 569 1.05 -25.99 2.65
CA PRO A 569 2.47 -26.31 2.47
C PRO A 569 2.79 -27.39 1.43
N SER A 570 1.85 -28.30 1.15
CA SER A 570 2.08 -29.43 0.25
C SER A 570 1.65 -29.15 -1.20
N ASN A 571 0.99 -28.03 -1.48
CA ASN A 571 0.37 -27.80 -2.77
C ASN A 571 1.29 -27.06 -3.76
N THR A 572 1.18 -27.49 -5.03
CA THR A 572 1.91 -26.94 -6.18
C THR A 572 0.96 -26.83 -7.37
N ASP A 573 1.39 -26.25 -8.46
CA ASP A 573 0.63 -26.19 -9.72
C ASP A 573 0.69 -27.50 -10.54
N PHE A 574 0.94 -28.64 -9.89
CA PHE A 574 1.16 -29.94 -10.54
C PHE A 574 -0.01 -30.40 -11.42
N THR A 575 -1.23 -30.02 -11.10
CA THR A 575 -2.42 -30.40 -11.90
C THR A 575 -2.52 -29.64 -13.20
N THR A 576 -2.03 -28.42 -13.27
CA THR A 576 -2.15 -27.51 -14.41
C THR A 576 -0.87 -27.42 -15.24
N ARG A 577 0.31 -27.55 -14.63
CA ARG A 577 1.60 -27.43 -15.30
C ARG A 577 1.78 -28.36 -16.52
N PRO A 578 1.34 -29.63 -16.50
CA PRO A 578 1.43 -30.50 -17.70
C PRO A 578 0.62 -29.99 -18.90
N THR A 579 -0.37 -29.13 -18.66
CA THR A 579 -1.27 -28.58 -19.70
C THR A 579 -0.92 -27.13 -20.05
N ALA A 580 0.20 -26.60 -19.58
CA ALA A 580 0.62 -25.22 -19.79
C ALA A 580 0.52 -24.83 -21.29
N THR A 581 0.01 -23.64 -21.58
CA THR A 581 -0.06 -23.11 -22.95
C THR A 581 1.33 -22.76 -23.48
N VAL A 582 2.23 -22.34 -22.60
CA VAL A 582 3.64 -22.08 -22.92
C VAL A 582 4.43 -23.40 -22.76
N THR A 583 5.05 -23.87 -23.85
CA THR A 583 5.68 -25.18 -23.89
C THR A 583 6.87 -25.29 -22.91
N SER A 584 7.64 -24.22 -22.71
CA SER A 584 8.76 -24.20 -21.77
C SER A 584 8.34 -24.52 -20.33
N ASP A 585 7.12 -24.10 -19.94
CA ASP A 585 6.62 -24.33 -18.58
C ASP A 585 6.39 -25.81 -18.28
N ARG A 586 5.98 -26.58 -19.30
CA ARG A 586 5.73 -28.03 -19.17
C ARG A 586 7.00 -28.82 -18.80
N SER A 587 8.15 -28.28 -19.16
CA SER A 587 9.46 -28.93 -18.90
C SER A 587 10.06 -28.54 -17.55
N GLN A 588 9.51 -27.53 -16.90
CA GLN A 588 9.96 -27.11 -15.57
C GLN A 588 9.31 -27.97 -14.47
N PRO A 589 9.98 -28.16 -13.33
CA PRO A 589 9.34 -28.73 -12.15
C PRO A 589 8.12 -27.92 -11.73
N ASN A 590 7.22 -28.53 -10.94
CA ASN A 590 6.04 -27.84 -10.41
C ASN A 590 6.44 -26.64 -9.56
N GLN A 591 5.67 -25.57 -9.64
CA GLN A 591 5.87 -24.37 -8.81
C GLN A 591 5.10 -24.51 -7.49
N ALA A 592 5.75 -24.23 -6.38
CA ALA A 592 5.09 -24.14 -5.07
C ALA A 592 4.07 -23.00 -5.06
N ILE A 593 2.88 -23.29 -4.51
CA ILE A 593 1.82 -22.31 -4.31
C ILE A 593 1.40 -22.21 -2.84
N ASN A 594 2.28 -22.56 -1.92
CA ASN A 594 2.09 -22.26 -0.49
C ASN A 594 1.81 -20.77 -0.29
N PHE A 595 0.83 -20.41 0.52
CA PHE A 595 0.35 -19.03 0.63
C PHE A 595 1.46 -18.04 1.00
N ALA A 596 2.28 -18.35 2.00
CA ALA A 596 3.36 -17.45 2.43
C ALA A 596 4.41 -17.26 1.32
N LEU A 597 4.95 -18.37 0.76
CA LEU A 597 5.92 -18.32 -0.32
C LEU A 597 5.35 -17.60 -1.54
N MET A 598 4.14 -17.96 -1.95
CA MET A 598 3.48 -17.43 -3.15
C MET A 598 3.28 -15.92 -3.05
N VAL A 599 2.66 -15.44 -1.96
CA VAL A 599 2.36 -14.02 -1.80
C VAL A 599 3.64 -13.19 -1.70
N HIS A 600 4.65 -13.67 -0.97
CA HIS A 600 5.94 -12.99 -0.91
C HIS A 600 6.62 -12.92 -2.28
N LYS A 601 6.70 -14.02 -3.04
CA LYS A 601 7.31 -14.02 -4.38
C LYS A 601 6.55 -13.14 -5.38
N ILE A 602 5.21 -13.15 -5.36
CA ILE A 602 4.39 -12.28 -6.21
C ILE A 602 4.73 -10.80 -5.96
N HIS A 603 4.81 -10.39 -4.68
CA HIS A 603 5.08 -8.99 -4.33
C HIS A 603 6.57 -8.63 -4.41
N THR A 604 7.49 -9.59 -4.35
CA THR A 604 8.91 -9.36 -4.70
C THR A 604 9.03 -9.00 -6.19
N GLY A 605 8.21 -9.61 -7.05
CA GLY A 605 7.96 -9.18 -8.42
C GLY A 605 9.22 -8.90 -9.23
N GLU A 606 9.35 -7.68 -9.77
CA GLU A 606 10.49 -7.25 -10.59
C GLU A 606 11.85 -7.42 -9.88
N ASN A 607 11.86 -7.40 -8.55
CA ASN A 607 13.09 -7.60 -7.76
C ASN A 607 13.62 -9.04 -7.82
N LEU A 608 12.82 -10.01 -8.25
CA LEU A 608 13.28 -11.39 -8.48
C LEU A 608 14.43 -11.43 -9.49
N ALA A 609 14.40 -10.57 -10.50
CA ALA A 609 15.41 -10.49 -11.54
C ALA A 609 16.81 -10.15 -10.99
N ASN A 610 16.90 -9.43 -9.87
CA ASN A 610 18.17 -9.12 -9.20
C ASN A 610 18.91 -10.37 -8.71
N PHE A 611 18.20 -11.50 -8.59
CA PHE A 611 18.70 -12.78 -8.13
C PHE A 611 18.67 -13.84 -9.24
N ASN A 612 18.43 -13.46 -10.50
CA ASN A 612 18.18 -14.37 -11.61
C ASN A 612 17.05 -15.38 -11.30
N ALA A 613 16.06 -14.94 -10.53
CA ALA A 613 14.91 -15.75 -10.13
C ALA A 613 13.67 -15.31 -10.91
N THR A 614 12.75 -16.26 -11.10
CA THR A 614 11.43 -16.03 -11.69
C THR A 614 10.38 -16.70 -10.81
N TYR A 615 9.13 -16.27 -10.97
CA TYR A 615 8.01 -16.93 -10.31
C TYR A 615 6.84 -17.05 -11.29
N VAL A 616 6.72 -18.22 -11.91
CA VAL A 616 5.70 -18.51 -12.92
C VAL A 616 4.79 -19.61 -12.41
N ILE A 617 3.51 -19.33 -12.26
CA ILE A 617 2.46 -20.30 -11.91
C ILE A 617 1.66 -20.65 -13.18
N VAL A 618 1.50 -21.94 -13.43
CA VAL A 618 0.57 -22.40 -14.46
C VAL A 618 -0.83 -22.51 -13.84
N GLY A 619 -1.72 -21.61 -14.25
CA GLY A 619 -3.08 -21.52 -13.72
C GLY A 619 -4.09 -22.38 -14.43
N HIS A 620 -5.38 -22.10 -14.17
CA HIS A 620 -6.51 -22.80 -14.81
C HIS A 620 -6.43 -22.70 -16.35
N GLY A 621 -6.76 -23.81 -17.02
CA GLY A 621 -6.69 -23.90 -18.49
C GLY A 621 -5.27 -23.84 -19.04
N GLY A 622 -4.24 -24.02 -18.22
CA GLY A 622 -2.82 -23.96 -18.62
C GLY A 622 -2.28 -22.54 -18.79
N SER A 623 -2.95 -21.53 -18.23
CA SER A 623 -2.52 -20.13 -18.34
C SER A 623 -1.14 -19.92 -17.72
N HIS A 624 -0.27 -19.18 -18.44
CA HIS A 624 1.03 -18.73 -17.98
C HIS A 624 0.86 -17.45 -17.17
N ASN A 625 1.18 -17.50 -15.88
CA ASN A 625 1.13 -16.33 -15.00
C ASN A 625 2.54 -16.06 -14.48
N ASP A 626 3.23 -15.14 -15.13
CA ASP A 626 4.54 -14.62 -14.72
C ASP A 626 4.33 -13.40 -13.82
N PHE A 627 4.95 -13.44 -12.65
CA PHE A 627 4.89 -12.36 -11.67
C PHE A 627 6.18 -11.50 -11.65
N GLY A 628 7.10 -11.71 -12.59
CA GLY A 628 8.33 -10.93 -12.72
C GLY A 628 8.10 -9.46 -13.09
N ASP A 629 6.92 -9.11 -13.61
CA ASP A 629 6.56 -7.72 -13.96
C ASP A 629 5.82 -6.98 -12.84
N VAL A 630 5.54 -7.64 -11.71
CA VAL A 630 4.82 -7.00 -10.60
C VAL A 630 5.71 -5.93 -9.97
N ARG A 631 5.21 -4.71 -9.96
CA ARG A 631 5.84 -3.57 -9.27
C ARG A 631 5.15 -3.31 -7.95
N TYR A 632 5.86 -3.59 -6.87
CA TYR A 632 5.38 -3.20 -5.54
C TYR A 632 5.43 -1.68 -5.40
N PRO A 633 4.46 -1.04 -4.70
CA PRO A 633 4.46 0.41 -4.54
C PRO A 633 5.78 0.93 -3.95
N ALA A 634 6.30 2.02 -4.53
CA ALA A 634 7.49 2.67 -3.99
C ALA A 634 7.18 3.27 -2.61
N MET A 635 7.99 2.94 -1.61
CA MET A 635 7.84 3.37 -0.22
C MET A 635 9.20 3.82 0.31
N GLY A 636 9.16 4.76 1.26
CA GLY A 636 10.37 5.23 1.89
C GLY A 636 11.32 6.03 0.97
N PRO A 637 12.54 6.32 1.42
CA PRO A 637 13.45 7.27 0.77
C PRO A 637 14.04 6.79 -0.56
N THR A 638 14.04 5.51 -0.85
CA THR A 638 14.58 4.96 -2.10
C THR A 638 13.71 5.28 -3.32
N GLY A 639 12.42 5.47 -3.13
CA GLY A 639 11.46 6.16 -4.01
C GLY A 639 11.26 5.67 -5.45
N THR A 640 12.03 4.72 -5.97
CA THR A 640 11.98 4.29 -7.38
C THR A 640 11.74 2.80 -7.56
N THR A 641 12.01 1.99 -6.57
CA THR A 641 11.74 0.55 -6.58
C THR A 641 10.85 0.20 -5.38
N GLY A 642 9.96 -0.77 -5.58
CA GLY A 642 9.09 -1.22 -4.52
C GLY A 642 9.88 -1.77 -3.34
N ASP A 643 9.57 -1.30 -2.14
CA ASP A 643 10.19 -1.76 -0.91
C ASP A 643 9.30 -2.78 -0.22
N THR A 644 9.61 -4.05 -0.40
CA THR A 644 8.88 -5.18 0.21
C THR A 644 9.29 -5.43 1.67
N ALA A 645 10.23 -4.68 2.23
CA ALA A 645 10.61 -4.78 3.65
C ALA A 645 9.57 -4.20 4.61
N GLN A 646 8.55 -3.52 4.10
CA GLN A 646 7.45 -2.94 4.87
C GLN A 646 6.41 -4.03 5.26
N CYS A 647 6.81 -5.00 6.08
CA CYS A 647 6.01 -6.17 6.45
C CYS A 647 4.62 -5.81 7.02
N TYR A 648 4.54 -4.72 7.79
CA TYR A 648 3.30 -4.22 8.40
C TYR A 648 2.19 -3.83 7.39
N MET A 649 2.52 -3.67 6.11
CA MET A 649 1.51 -3.43 5.07
C MET A 649 0.53 -4.59 4.94
N CYS A 650 0.99 -5.82 5.21
CA CYS A 650 0.19 -7.05 5.12
C CYS A 650 -0.02 -7.70 6.48
N HIS A 651 1.05 -7.78 7.30
CA HIS A 651 1.04 -8.48 8.58
C HIS A 651 0.28 -7.71 9.67
N THR A 652 -0.33 -8.45 10.60
CA THR A 652 -1.07 -7.91 11.73
C THR A 652 -0.37 -8.25 13.05
N ASN A 653 -0.37 -7.31 13.99
CA ASN A 653 0.16 -7.54 15.34
C ASN A 653 1.61 -8.05 15.34
N ASN A 654 2.45 -7.57 14.43
CA ASN A 654 3.84 -7.98 14.28
C ASN A 654 4.00 -9.51 14.06
N SER A 655 3.05 -10.11 13.37
CA SER A 655 3.03 -11.57 13.14
C SER A 655 4.20 -12.07 12.31
N GLU A 656 4.90 -11.19 11.59
CA GLU A 656 6.16 -11.46 10.86
C GLU A 656 7.31 -11.86 11.78
N ALA A 657 7.27 -11.45 13.05
CA ALA A 657 8.27 -11.78 14.06
C ALA A 657 7.83 -12.92 15.01
N VAL A 658 6.70 -13.58 14.73
CA VAL A 658 6.19 -14.68 15.57
C VAL A 658 6.65 -16.02 15.01
N PHE A 659 7.51 -16.69 15.76
CA PHE A 659 8.06 -18.01 15.43
C PHE A 659 7.41 -19.16 16.20
N PRO A 660 7.35 -20.39 15.65
CA PRO A 660 7.70 -20.72 14.26
C PRO A 660 6.67 -20.18 13.25
N ILE A 661 7.12 -19.80 12.06
CA ILE A 661 6.27 -19.28 11.00
C ILE A 661 5.25 -20.33 10.50
N GLY A 662 5.65 -21.60 10.51
CA GLY A 662 4.79 -22.75 10.19
C GLY A 662 5.31 -24.02 10.83
N LYS A 663 4.52 -25.09 10.77
CA LYS A 663 4.88 -26.39 11.32
C LYS A 663 5.29 -27.42 10.27
N ASN A 664 4.72 -27.29 9.08
CA ASN A 664 4.94 -28.25 8.00
C ASN A 664 5.93 -27.70 6.98
N PRO A 665 6.88 -28.52 6.51
CA PRO A 665 7.76 -28.14 5.43
C PRO A 665 6.96 -27.90 4.14
N VAL A 666 7.44 -26.97 3.33
CA VAL A 666 6.81 -26.54 2.08
C VAL A 666 7.39 -27.34 0.92
N THR A 667 6.53 -27.95 0.12
CA THR A 667 6.91 -28.58 -1.14
C THR A 667 7.26 -27.49 -2.15
N ASP A 668 8.56 -27.40 -2.51
CA ASP A 668 9.08 -26.38 -3.44
C ASP A 668 10.04 -27.00 -4.47
N PRO A 669 9.50 -27.70 -5.49
CA PRO A 669 10.33 -28.42 -6.47
C PRO A 669 11.26 -27.54 -7.31
N GLN A 670 11.01 -26.23 -7.39
CA GLN A 670 11.88 -25.25 -8.06
C GLN A 670 12.81 -24.53 -7.07
N GLY A 671 12.63 -24.72 -5.77
CA GLY A 671 13.47 -24.13 -4.74
C GLY A 671 14.83 -24.79 -4.60
N LEU A 672 15.77 -24.11 -3.93
CA LEU A 672 17.07 -24.69 -3.58
C LEU A 672 16.96 -25.80 -2.52
N LEU A 673 15.87 -25.84 -1.78
CA LEU A 673 15.50 -26.88 -0.82
C LEU A 673 14.11 -27.41 -1.14
N ASN A 674 13.96 -28.75 -1.19
CA ASN A 674 12.67 -29.40 -1.40
C ASN A 674 12.59 -30.72 -0.61
N PRO A 675 11.71 -30.83 0.41
CA PRO A 675 10.86 -29.75 0.93
C PRO A 675 11.68 -28.72 1.71
N ALA A 676 11.27 -27.45 1.61
CA ALA A 676 11.86 -26.36 2.37
C ALA A 676 11.23 -26.28 3.78
N PRO A 677 11.99 -26.10 4.85
CA PRO A 677 11.43 -25.81 6.17
C PRO A 677 10.55 -24.56 6.13
N ALA A 678 9.54 -24.47 7.00
CA ALA A 678 8.48 -23.46 6.88
C ALA A 678 9.01 -22.01 7.01
N THR A 679 9.89 -21.75 7.97
CA THR A 679 10.48 -20.43 8.18
C THR A 679 11.45 -20.10 7.05
N THR A 680 12.30 -21.04 6.66
CA THR A 680 13.21 -20.92 5.51
C THR A 680 12.42 -20.55 4.25
N SER A 681 11.34 -21.26 3.94
CA SER A 681 10.50 -21.01 2.77
C SER A 681 9.92 -19.60 2.74
N ALA A 682 9.46 -19.08 3.88
CA ALA A 682 8.91 -17.74 3.98
C ALA A 682 9.97 -16.65 3.80
N CYS A 683 11.12 -16.78 4.50
CA CYS A 683 12.19 -15.78 4.45
C CYS A 683 12.89 -15.74 3.09
N THR A 684 13.18 -16.92 2.52
CA THR A 684 13.88 -17.04 1.23
C THR A 684 12.99 -16.76 0.02
N ALA A 685 11.70 -16.44 0.22
CA ALA A 685 10.88 -15.89 -0.84
C ALA A 685 11.29 -14.44 -1.23
N CYS A 686 11.95 -13.71 -0.30
CA CYS A 686 12.53 -12.39 -0.53
C CYS A 686 14.07 -12.42 -0.47
N HIS A 687 14.67 -13.17 0.49
CA HIS A 687 16.12 -13.33 0.64
C HIS A 687 16.66 -14.44 -0.28
N LEU A 688 16.71 -14.17 -1.58
CA LEU A 688 16.94 -15.15 -2.64
C LEU A 688 18.43 -15.46 -2.91
N ASN A 689 19.38 -14.88 -2.17
CA ASN A 689 20.78 -15.14 -2.39
C ASN A 689 21.23 -16.50 -1.78
N GLN A 690 22.24 -17.13 -2.38
CA GLN A 690 22.73 -18.44 -1.95
C GLN A 690 23.24 -18.45 -0.50
N SER A 691 23.76 -17.31 0.00
CA SER A 691 24.24 -17.22 1.38
C SER A 691 23.09 -17.29 2.39
N ALA A 692 21.93 -16.72 2.08
CA ALA A 692 20.73 -16.84 2.93
C ALA A 692 20.24 -18.29 3.00
N PHE A 693 20.24 -19.02 1.89
CA PHE A 693 19.90 -20.45 1.89
C PHE A 693 20.93 -21.28 2.66
N ALA A 694 22.23 -21.05 2.45
CA ALA A 694 23.28 -21.74 3.19
C ALA A 694 23.19 -21.47 4.70
N HIS A 695 22.90 -20.24 5.09
CA HIS A 695 22.64 -19.87 6.48
C HIS A 695 21.44 -20.65 7.03
N ALA A 696 20.30 -20.64 6.35
CA ALA A 696 19.10 -21.34 6.78
C ALA A 696 19.35 -22.86 6.94
N VAL A 697 20.05 -23.49 5.99
CA VAL A 697 20.41 -24.91 6.08
C VAL A 697 21.28 -25.18 7.29
N SER A 698 22.29 -24.33 7.55
CA SER A 698 23.21 -24.52 8.69
C SER A 698 22.53 -24.32 10.05
N GLN A 699 21.39 -23.63 10.10
CA GLN A 699 20.61 -23.37 11.32
C GLN A 699 19.37 -24.28 11.43
N THR A 700 19.31 -25.35 10.62
CA THR A 700 18.21 -26.31 10.63
C THR A 700 18.75 -27.70 10.99
N ASP A 701 18.35 -28.22 12.14
CA ASP A 701 18.67 -29.58 12.55
C ASP A 701 17.65 -30.58 11.98
N PRO A 702 18.09 -31.69 11.36
CA PRO A 702 17.17 -32.69 10.81
C PRO A 702 16.19 -33.30 11.80
N LYS A 703 16.52 -33.29 13.10
CA LYS A 703 15.71 -33.88 14.16
C LYS A 703 14.92 -32.83 14.95
N PHE A 704 15.53 -31.68 15.22
CA PHE A 704 14.95 -30.64 16.09
C PHE A 704 14.31 -29.48 15.30
N GLY A 705 14.54 -29.41 13.99
CA GLY A 705 13.98 -28.39 13.11
C GLY A 705 14.79 -27.09 13.07
N GLU A 706 14.12 -26.01 12.70
CA GLU A 706 14.71 -24.69 12.53
C GLU A 706 14.94 -24.01 13.88
N SER A 707 16.11 -23.37 14.07
CA SER A 707 16.47 -22.59 15.27
C SER A 707 16.51 -21.08 15.00
N CYS A 708 15.75 -20.61 13.98
CA CYS A 708 15.75 -19.22 13.52
C CYS A 708 15.38 -18.22 14.63
N ASP A 709 14.44 -18.57 15.50
CA ASP A 709 13.94 -17.75 16.60
C ASP A 709 15.01 -17.40 17.66
N VAL A 710 16.07 -18.20 17.77
CA VAL A 710 17.19 -17.93 18.70
C VAL A 710 17.89 -16.61 18.38
N CYS A 711 17.99 -16.27 17.10
CA CYS A 711 18.67 -15.06 16.63
C CYS A 711 17.70 -14.03 16.03
N HIS A 712 16.58 -14.48 15.45
CA HIS A 712 15.61 -13.63 14.73
C HIS A 712 14.30 -13.42 15.49
N GLY A 713 14.13 -14.02 16.66
CA GLY A 713 12.96 -13.80 17.52
C GLY A 713 12.92 -12.40 18.10
N GLN A 714 11.77 -12.01 18.61
CA GLN A 714 11.57 -10.69 19.20
C GLN A 714 12.56 -10.41 20.35
N GLY A 715 13.26 -9.29 20.29
CA GLY A 715 14.23 -8.86 21.30
C GLY A 715 15.59 -9.56 21.24
N THR A 716 15.84 -10.36 20.20
CA THR A 716 17.17 -10.99 19.97
C THR A 716 18.07 -10.08 19.13
N ALA A 717 19.33 -10.50 18.91
CA ALA A 717 20.34 -9.67 18.22
C ALA A 717 19.99 -9.30 16.78
N TYR A 718 19.20 -10.13 16.10
CA TYR A 718 18.75 -9.93 14.72
C TYR A 718 17.22 -10.02 14.64
N ASP A 719 16.53 -9.45 15.62
CA ASP A 719 15.07 -9.35 15.65
C ASP A 719 14.53 -8.89 14.29
N VAL A 720 13.59 -9.64 13.74
CA VAL A 720 13.02 -9.37 12.40
C VAL A 720 12.49 -7.94 12.30
N LEU A 721 11.80 -7.45 13.33
CA LEU A 721 11.27 -6.08 13.34
C LEU A 721 12.39 -5.04 13.32
N GLN A 722 13.47 -5.29 14.09
CA GLN A 722 14.63 -4.40 14.13
C GLN A 722 15.38 -4.36 12.81
N MET A 723 15.59 -5.52 12.17
CA MET A 723 16.31 -5.62 10.90
C MET A 723 15.57 -4.92 9.74
N HIS A 724 14.25 -4.88 9.79
CA HIS A 724 13.40 -4.21 8.80
C HIS A 724 12.95 -2.80 9.22
N ALA A 725 13.38 -2.32 10.38
CA ALA A 725 13.02 -0.97 10.84
C ALA A 725 13.72 0.12 10.00
N GLY A 726 12.97 1.12 9.58
CA GLY A 726 13.47 2.30 8.85
C GLY A 726 14.04 1.99 7.47
N GLN A 727 13.58 0.93 6.84
CA GLN A 727 13.90 0.57 5.45
C GLN A 727 13.11 1.46 4.49
#